data_0c2967cc9697891c34d04f4f87da77a6
#
_entry.id   0c2967cc9697891c34d04f4f87da77a6
#
_cell.length_a   1.000
_cell.length_b   1.000
_cell.length_c   1.000
_cell.angle_alpha   90.00
_cell.angle_beta   90.00
_cell.angle_gamma   90.00
#
_symmetry.space_group_name_H-M   'P 1'
#
loop_
_entity.id
_entity.type
_entity.pdbx_description
1 polymer ?
#
loop_
_entity_poly.entity_id
_entity_poly.type
_entity_poly.pdbx_seq_one_letter_code
_entity_poly.pdbx_strand_id
1 'polypeptide(L)'
;MRSCLSVSLTISVLALGACAHSSSVASSTPSPNRDPRVGLRAGWMDAGQAAWNLRLVSATPPSHDFMPSTPGDFRFINSDLSFDGKYVIQGNFSGYQVWDISDPSQPTLHTAYLCPGSQSDVSVYRNLLFVSDEAPNGRMDCGTQGVSDTVSHDRARGIRIFEISDIAHPKPITIVQTCRGSHTHTVVTDPHDSANVYIYVSGSAPVRSPNELAGCSGALLDLDSASALFRIEVIQVPLAAPEKAHIVSSPRIFSNLIAPARHGEAPEDVAQAAKAAADARAKGAFTAKIFGFERPLPPGLVNPLLDSIVKARQGTGSPTAADSVALRGAIQGIMDKRIGPLGTQCHDITVYPQIGLAGGACEGYGMLLDIRDVAHPKRIAAVSDSNFSYWHSATFNNDGTKILFTDEWGGGLAPRCRVTDKHEWGADALFTLVDNKMTFQSYYKLPAPQTANENCVAHNGSLIPIPGRDIMAQGWYQGGISIFDWTDPAHPKEIAFFDRGPMDSTKLEGAGSWSAYWYNGYIVSSEIARGLDILELQPSAFLSQNEIDAAKLIHFDFLNVQDQPKLVWPASFVLARAYLDQLARSNGLAAARVAGARDALARAEKLSGADRRGALTQLATQLNGDASTAADAAKVRTLATTVTGLANAER
;
A
#
# COMPACT_ATOMS: atom_id res chain seq x y z
N MET A 1 -20.38 -67.15 58.64
CA MET A 1 -21.27 -66.20 57.95
C MET A 1 -20.67 -64.82 58.09
N ARG A 2 -20.08 -64.31 57.08
CA ARG A 2 -19.83 -62.93 56.66
C ARG A 2 -18.53 -62.94 55.79
N SER A 3 -18.77 -62.86 54.48
CA SER A 3 -17.76 -62.77 53.42
C SER A 3 -17.12 -61.42 53.47
N CYS A 4 -15.77 -61.35 53.43
CA CYS A 4 -15.03 -60.18 53.12
C CYS A 4 -14.59 -60.23 51.63
N LEU A 5 -15.11 -59.31 50.83
CA LEU A 5 -14.64 -59.05 49.46
C LEU A 5 -13.38 -58.19 49.53
N SER A 6 -12.31 -58.70 48.98
CA SER A 6 -11.09 -57.93 48.72
C SER A 6 -11.19 -57.29 47.34
N VAL A 7 -11.11 -55.96 47.28
CA VAL A 7 -11.01 -55.19 46.05
C VAL A 7 -9.53 -54.93 45.76
N SER A 8 -9.04 -55.54 44.70
CA SER A 8 -7.70 -55.24 44.15
C SER A 8 -7.75 -54.02 43.23
N LEU A 9 -7.01 -52.98 43.59
CA LEU A 9 -6.87 -51.76 42.82
C LEU A 9 -5.71 -51.92 41.86
N THR A 10 -5.98 -52.10 40.57
CA THR A 10 -4.98 -52.13 39.50
C THR A 10 -4.72 -50.71 39.02
N ILE A 11 -3.55 -50.15 39.23
CA ILE A 11 -3.11 -48.87 38.72
C ILE A 11 -2.57 -49.07 37.31
N SER A 12 -3.34 -48.61 36.30
CA SER A 12 -2.85 -48.54 34.90
C SER A 12 -2.07 -47.27 34.71
N VAL A 13 -0.77 -47.36 34.46
CA VAL A 13 0.08 -46.25 34.04
C VAL A 13 -0.15 -46.01 32.54
N LEU A 14 -0.84 -44.92 32.20
CA LEU A 14 -0.94 -44.45 30.83
C LEU A 14 0.36 -43.71 30.44
N ALA A 15 1.15 -44.33 29.58
CA ALA A 15 2.28 -43.66 28.91
C ALA A 15 1.72 -42.73 27.84
N LEU A 16 1.75 -41.43 28.09
CA LEU A 16 1.47 -40.39 27.07
C LEU A 16 2.65 -40.34 26.08
N GLY A 17 2.52 -41.04 24.96
CA GLY A 17 3.37 -40.87 23.79
C GLY A 17 3.10 -39.53 23.13
N ALA A 18 4.01 -38.57 23.30
CA ALA A 18 3.98 -37.32 22.54
C ALA A 18 4.31 -37.63 21.06
N CYS A 19 3.30 -37.74 20.21
CA CYS A 19 3.50 -37.70 18.77
C CYS A 19 3.90 -36.29 18.38
N ALA A 20 5.19 -36.06 18.16
CA ALA A 20 5.66 -34.88 17.47
C ALA A 20 5.16 -34.98 16.01
N HIS A 21 4.13 -34.22 15.68
CA HIS A 21 3.74 -34.01 14.30
C HIS A 21 4.79 -33.08 13.67
N SER A 22 5.75 -33.65 12.95
CA SER A 22 6.54 -32.91 11.99
C SER A 22 5.60 -32.52 10.85
N SER A 23 5.12 -31.26 10.85
CA SER A 23 4.42 -30.68 9.74
C SER A 23 5.36 -30.66 8.54
N SER A 24 5.14 -31.52 7.56
CA SER A 24 5.81 -31.43 6.27
C SER A 24 5.39 -30.10 5.62
N VAL A 25 6.34 -29.17 5.50
CA VAL A 25 6.14 -27.90 4.79
C VAL A 25 5.83 -28.25 3.33
N ALA A 26 4.65 -27.89 2.87
CA ALA A 26 4.26 -28.06 1.47
C ALA A 26 5.23 -27.27 0.59
N SER A 27 5.96 -27.97 -0.28
CA SER A 27 7.04 -27.39 -1.10
C SER A 27 6.59 -26.84 -2.45
N SER A 28 5.29 -26.80 -2.73
CA SER A 28 4.73 -26.37 -4.02
C SER A 28 3.75 -25.21 -3.84
N THR A 29 3.74 -24.29 -4.82
CA THR A 29 2.70 -23.26 -4.91
C THR A 29 1.32 -23.92 -5.04
N PRO A 30 0.29 -23.45 -4.31
CA PRO A 30 -1.06 -23.97 -4.47
C PRO A 30 -1.54 -23.85 -5.93
N SER A 31 -2.25 -24.87 -6.43
CA SER A 31 -2.88 -24.80 -7.74
C SER A 31 -4.10 -23.89 -7.67
N PRO A 32 -4.37 -23.00 -8.64
CA PRO A 32 -5.53 -22.12 -8.64
C PRO A 32 -6.87 -22.83 -8.39
N ASN A 33 -7.04 -24.03 -8.92
CA ASN A 33 -8.25 -24.84 -8.71
C ASN A 33 -8.33 -25.57 -7.36
N ARG A 34 -7.27 -25.49 -6.55
CA ARG A 34 -7.16 -26.08 -5.20
C ARG A 34 -6.61 -25.09 -4.19
N ASP A 35 -6.54 -23.81 -4.57
CA ASP A 35 -6.07 -22.76 -3.68
C ASP A 35 -7.01 -22.67 -2.47
N PRO A 36 -6.49 -22.72 -1.23
CA PRO A 36 -7.31 -22.72 -0.02
C PRO A 36 -8.05 -21.40 0.22
N ARG A 37 -7.74 -20.35 -0.51
CA ARG A 37 -8.46 -19.07 -0.49
C ARG A 37 -9.83 -19.16 -1.17
N VAL A 38 -9.99 -20.10 -2.10
CA VAL A 38 -11.23 -20.22 -2.90
C VAL A 38 -12.39 -20.74 -2.03
N GLY A 39 -13.45 -19.94 -1.93
CA GLY A 39 -14.67 -20.32 -1.23
C GLY A 39 -14.57 -20.21 0.29
N LEU A 40 -13.72 -19.36 0.80
CA LEU A 40 -13.69 -19.05 2.23
C LEU A 40 -15.04 -18.52 2.70
N ARG A 41 -15.42 -18.88 3.94
CA ARG A 41 -16.67 -18.46 4.56
C ARG A 41 -16.66 -16.94 4.76
N ALA A 42 -17.73 -16.28 4.30
CA ALA A 42 -17.95 -14.86 4.55
C ALA A 42 -18.18 -14.56 6.04
N GLY A 43 -17.82 -13.35 6.45
CA GLY A 43 -18.07 -12.86 7.79
C GLY A 43 -17.34 -11.54 8.07
N TRP A 44 -17.88 -10.75 9.01
CA TRP A 44 -17.22 -9.51 9.42
C TRP A 44 -15.99 -9.83 10.27
N MET A 45 -16.15 -10.22 11.53
CA MET A 45 -15.02 -10.52 12.43
C MET A 45 -14.71 -12.03 12.50
N ASP A 46 -15.51 -12.85 11.87
CA ASP A 46 -15.46 -14.31 11.96
C ASP A 46 -15.31 -15.01 10.60
N ALA A 47 -14.90 -14.29 9.56
CA ALA A 47 -14.65 -14.85 8.23
C ALA A 47 -13.70 -16.06 8.28
N GLY A 48 -13.86 -16.99 7.33
CA GLY A 48 -12.90 -18.08 7.14
C GLY A 48 -11.53 -17.51 6.76
N GLN A 49 -10.44 -18.21 7.10
CA GLN A 49 -9.07 -17.75 6.85
C GLN A 49 -8.26 -18.82 6.13
N ALA A 50 -7.34 -18.37 5.28
CA ALA A 50 -6.33 -19.21 4.66
C ALA A 50 -4.95 -18.53 4.73
N ALA A 51 -3.91 -19.31 5.00
CA ALA A 51 -2.54 -18.83 5.03
C ALA A 51 -1.59 -19.87 4.47
N TRP A 52 -0.52 -19.40 3.83
CA TRP A 52 0.55 -20.24 3.33
C TRP A 52 1.88 -19.53 3.49
N ASN A 53 2.85 -20.15 4.16
CA ASN A 53 4.16 -19.58 4.49
C ASN A 53 4.10 -18.23 5.25
N LEU A 54 2.95 -17.90 5.79
CA LEU A 54 2.67 -16.69 6.55
C LEU A 54 1.78 -17.06 7.74
N ARG A 55 2.03 -16.49 8.91
CA ARG A 55 1.26 -16.75 10.13
C ARG A 55 0.66 -15.45 10.67
N LEU A 56 -0.62 -15.45 10.92
CA LEU A 56 -1.28 -14.37 11.65
C LEU A 56 -0.81 -14.41 13.12
N VAL A 57 -0.23 -13.33 13.60
CA VAL A 57 0.22 -13.17 14.99
C VAL A 57 -0.89 -12.60 15.83
N SER A 58 -1.52 -11.52 15.34
CA SER A 58 -2.68 -10.90 15.97
C SER A 58 -3.61 -10.25 14.94
N ALA A 59 -4.89 -10.14 15.31
CA ALA A 59 -5.90 -9.36 14.61
C ALA A 59 -6.60 -8.49 15.67
N THR A 60 -6.36 -7.20 15.62
CA THR A 60 -6.84 -6.24 16.63
C THR A 60 -7.97 -5.41 16.02
N PRO A 61 -9.21 -5.52 16.55
CA PRO A 61 -10.34 -4.73 16.06
C PRO A 61 -10.09 -3.22 16.19
N PRO A 62 -10.77 -2.38 15.39
CA PRO A 62 -10.76 -0.93 15.58
C PRO A 62 -11.14 -0.56 17.02
N SER A 63 -10.65 0.56 17.50
CA SER A 63 -11.05 1.06 18.82
C SER A 63 -12.54 1.39 18.87
N HIS A 64 -13.12 1.49 20.08
CA HIS A 64 -14.54 1.76 20.28
C HIS A 64 -15.05 2.95 19.44
N ASP A 65 -14.30 4.05 19.41
CA ASP A 65 -14.70 5.30 18.74
C ASP A 65 -14.56 5.22 17.20
N PHE A 66 -13.88 4.20 16.69
CA PHE A 66 -13.66 3.92 15.27
C PHE A 66 -14.36 2.63 14.82
N MET A 67 -15.15 2.01 15.69
CA MET A 67 -15.93 0.82 15.35
C MET A 67 -17.28 1.26 14.77
N PRO A 68 -17.61 0.93 13.51
CA PRO A 68 -18.90 1.25 12.93
C PRO A 68 -20.01 0.40 13.57
N SER A 69 -21.22 0.97 13.64
CA SER A 69 -22.41 0.22 14.12
C SER A 69 -22.88 -0.84 13.11
N THR A 70 -22.52 -0.68 11.85
CA THR A 70 -22.81 -1.62 10.75
C THR A 70 -21.57 -1.82 9.90
N PRO A 71 -21.29 -3.06 9.43
CA PRO A 71 -20.20 -3.33 8.51
C PRO A 71 -20.31 -2.47 7.24
N GLY A 72 -19.17 -2.04 6.71
CA GLY A 72 -19.12 -1.28 5.46
C GLY A 72 -19.49 0.20 5.58
N ASP A 73 -19.59 0.76 6.78
CA ASP A 73 -19.75 2.22 6.95
C ASP A 73 -18.46 2.95 6.55
N PHE A 74 -18.49 3.62 5.41
CA PHE A 74 -17.35 4.33 4.85
C PHE A 74 -16.72 5.39 5.77
N ARG A 75 -17.48 5.91 6.76
CA ARG A 75 -16.94 6.88 7.72
C ARG A 75 -15.87 6.33 8.63
N PHE A 76 -15.81 5.00 8.77
CA PHE A 76 -14.91 4.30 9.70
C PHE A 76 -13.93 3.36 9.00
N ILE A 77 -13.73 3.53 7.70
CA ILE A 77 -12.72 2.80 6.94
C ILE A 77 -11.33 3.16 7.47
N ASN A 78 -10.56 2.13 7.84
CA ASN A 78 -9.13 2.30 8.12
C ASN A 78 -8.38 2.47 6.79
N SER A 79 -7.42 3.38 6.79
CA SER A 79 -6.58 3.68 5.63
C SER A 79 -5.13 3.26 5.88
N ASP A 80 -4.17 4.07 5.47
CA ASP A 80 -2.76 3.70 5.46
C ASP A 80 -2.08 3.78 6.82
N LEU A 81 -0.83 3.32 6.87
CA LEU A 81 -0.02 3.17 8.07
C LEU A 81 1.26 3.99 7.98
N SER A 82 1.66 4.58 9.10
CA SER A 82 3.04 5.00 9.36
C SER A 82 3.53 4.45 10.70
N PHE A 83 4.84 4.47 10.90
CA PHE A 83 5.47 3.81 12.05
C PHE A 83 6.43 4.76 12.75
N ASP A 84 6.43 4.75 14.09
CA ASP A 84 7.33 5.51 14.93
C ASP A 84 7.76 4.66 16.15
N GLY A 85 8.97 4.12 16.10
CA GLY A 85 9.51 3.21 17.12
C GLY A 85 8.63 1.98 17.31
N LYS A 86 7.96 1.91 18.45
CA LYS A 86 7.03 0.84 18.80
C LYS A 86 5.58 1.13 18.43
N TYR A 87 5.30 2.25 17.80
CA TYR A 87 3.95 2.68 17.48
C TYR A 87 3.64 2.49 16.00
N VAL A 88 2.40 2.07 15.75
CA VAL A 88 1.76 2.10 14.43
C VAL A 88 0.69 3.17 14.48
N ILE A 89 0.77 4.13 13.58
CA ILE A 89 -0.26 5.14 13.37
C ILE A 89 -1.08 4.67 12.19
N GLN A 90 -2.36 4.44 12.42
CA GLN A 90 -3.32 3.96 11.42
C GLN A 90 -4.31 5.06 11.09
N GLY A 91 -4.30 5.52 9.85
CA GLY A 91 -5.29 6.44 9.34
C GLY A 91 -6.69 5.83 9.32
N ASN A 92 -7.70 6.68 9.37
CA ASN A 92 -9.11 6.30 9.30
C ASN A 92 -9.92 7.48 8.75
N PHE A 93 -11.01 7.23 8.04
CA PHE A 93 -11.83 8.29 7.46
C PHE A 93 -12.43 9.25 8.51
N SER A 94 -12.46 8.86 9.78
CA SER A 94 -12.86 9.70 10.91
C SER A 94 -11.68 10.26 11.73
N GLY A 95 -10.42 10.05 11.30
CA GLY A 95 -9.23 10.51 12.01
C GLY A 95 -8.09 9.49 11.98
N TYR A 96 -7.48 9.19 13.12
CA TYR A 96 -6.42 8.17 13.19
C TYR A 96 -6.36 7.51 14.56
N GLN A 97 -5.77 6.32 14.59
CA GLN A 97 -5.52 5.52 15.80
C GLN A 97 -4.03 5.26 15.94
N VAL A 98 -3.52 5.23 17.16
CA VAL A 98 -2.13 4.86 17.47
C VAL A 98 -2.13 3.58 18.29
N TRP A 99 -1.42 2.57 17.80
CA TRP A 99 -1.30 1.27 18.42
C TRP A 99 0.12 1.04 18.92
N ASP A 100 0.28 0.66 20.19
CA ASP A 100 1.56 0.16 20.72
C ASP A 100 1.69 -1.32 20.33
N ILE A 101 2.70 -1.64 19.54
CA ILE A 101 3.04 -2.98 19.06
C ILE A 101 4.32 -3.54 19.70
N SER A 102 4.70 -3.07 20.89
CA SER A 102 5.84 -3.63 21.64
C SER A 102 5.70 -5.14 21.85
N ASP A 103 4.45 -5.61 22.04
CA ASP A 103 4.08 -7.01 21.94
C ASP A 103 3.19 -7.19 20.69
N PRO A 104 3.75 -7.68 19.58
CA PRO A 104 2.99 -7.85 18.34
C PRO A 104 1.83 -8.86 18.46
N SER A 105 1.84 -9.70 19.50
CA SER A 105 0.74 -10.65 19.76
C SER A 105 -0.47 -10.01 20.45
N GLN A 106 -0.27 -8.82 21.05
CA GLN A 106 -1.30 -8.09 21.80
C GLN A 106 -1.15 -6.58 21.61
N PRO A 107 -1.36 -6.04 20.40
CA PRO A 107 -1.34 -4.60 20.17
C PRO A 107 -2.34 -3.88 21.10
N THR A 108 -1.93 -2.78 21.69
CA THR A 108 -2.77 -2.00 22.60
C THR A 108 -3.01 -0.61 22.06
N LEU A 109 -4.27 -0.13 22.16
CA LEU A 109 -4.60 1.23 21.78
C LEU A 109 -3.87 2.22 22.68
N HIS A 110 -3.12 3.15 22.07
CA HIS A 110 -2.44 4.22 22.78
C HIS A 110 -3.20 5.55 22.66
N THR A 111 -3.71 5.84 21.46
CA THR A 111 -4.46 7.06 21.16
C THR A 111 -5.51 6.80 20.09
N ALA A 112 -6.67 7.44 20.24
CA ALA A 112 -7.72 7.53 19.22
C ALA A 112 -8.07 9.01 19.05
N TYR A 113 -7.80 9.58 17.86
CA TYR A 113 -7.99 11.00 17.59
C TYR A 113 -9.05 11.21 16.51
N LEU A 114 -10.24 11.65 16.90
CA LEU A 114 -11.34 11.94 15.98
C LEU A 114 -11.11 13.27 15.29
N CYS A 115 -10.98 13.24 13.98
CA CYS A 115 -10.82 14.41 13.11
C CYS A 115 -11.18 14.03 11.67
N PRO A 116 -12.48 14.01 11.30
CA PRO A 116 -12.91 13.56 9.98
C PRO A 116 -12.28 14.38 8.86
N GLY A 117 -11.56 13.72 7.96
CA GLY A 117 -10.80 14.36 6.89
C GLY A 117 -10.75 13.58 5.58
N SER A 118 -11.59 12.55 5.38
CA SER A 118 -11.50 11.53 4.34
C SER A 118 -10.48 10.46 4.71
N GLN A 119 -9.59 10.03 3.83
CA GLN A 119 -8.67 8.90 4.09
C GLN A 119 -7.77 9.12 5.30
N SER A 120 -7.43 10.37 5.62
CA SER A 120 -6.51 10.70 6.72
C SER A 120 -5.19 9.91 6.63
N ASP A 121 -4.63 9.84 5.41
CA ASP A 121 -3.30 9.27 5.18
C ASP A 121 -2.28 9.92 6.11
N VAL A 122 -1.38 9.13 6.70
CA VAL A 122 -0.53 9.52 7.82
C VAL A 122 0.95 9.34 7.51
N SER A 123 1.76 10.32 7.95
CA SER A 123 3.23 10.21 7.91
C SER A 123 3.86 10.88 9.12
N VAL A 124 5.03 10.41 9.54
CA VAL A 124 5.77 10.94 10.68
C VAL A 124 7.14 11.46 10.26
N TYR A 125 7.58 12.50 10.93
CA TYR A 125 8.97 12.93 10.85
C TYR A 125 9.40 13.57 12.17
N ARG A 126 10.29 12.92 12.90
CA ARG A 126 10.69 13.31 14.26
C ARG A 126 9.45 13.39 15.17
N ASN A 127 9.20 14.56 15.75
CA ASN A 127 8.04 14.83 16.62
C ASN A 127 6.83 15.42 15.89
N LEU A 128 6.77 15.29 14.56
CA LEU A 128 5.66 15.79 13.75
C LEU A 128 4.90 14.62 13.12
N LEU A 129 3.57 14.72 13.15
CA LEU A 129 2.65 13.89 12.41
C LEU A 129 1.94 14.74 11.36
N PHE A 130 1.92 14.25 10.13
CA PHE A 130 1.21 14.83 9.01
C PHE A 130 0.01 13.97 8.68
N VAL A 131 -1.15 14.60 8.45
CA VAL A 131 -2.40 13.91 8.14
C VAL A 131 -3.06 14.57 6.94
N SER A 132 -3.37 13.79 5.93
CA SER A 132 -4.09 14.23 4.73
C SER A 132 -5.54 14.57 5.04
N ASP A 133 -6.05 15.62 4.40
CA ASP A 133 -7.45 16.03 4.48
C ASP A 133 -7.95 16.51 3.12
N GLU A 134 -8.97 15.84 2.59
CA GLU A 134 -9.62 16.24 1.34
C GLU A 134 -11.15 16.22 1.39
N ALA A 135 -11.72 15.85 2.54
CA ALA A 135 -13.16 15.74 2.68
C ALA A 135 -13.87 17.05 2.32
N PRO A 136 -14.96 16.99 1.53
CA PRO A 136 -15.72 18.20 1.17
C PRO A 136 -16.37 18.88 2.38
N ASN A 137 -16.49 18.15 3.50
CA ASN A 137 -17.10 18.60 4.75
C ASN A 137 -16.11 18.57 5.93
N GLY A 138 -14.81 18.34 5.71
CA GLY A 138 -13.78 18.42 6.76
C GLY A 138 -13.73 19.81 7.41
N ARG A 139 -13.41 19.87 8.71
CA ARG A 139 -13.39 21.10 9.48
C ARG A 139 -12.01 21.42 10.06
N MET A 140 -11.67 22.71 10.12
CA MET A 140 -10.43 23.17 10.73
C MET A 140 -10.28 22.75 12.21
N ASP A 141 -11.40 22.71 12.94
CA ASP A 141 -11.48 22.38 14.36
C ASP A 141 -11.72 20.89 14.66
N CYS A 142 -11.61 20.02 13.64
CA CYS A 142 -11.92 18.58 13.75
C CYS A 142 -13.35 18.25 14.19
N GLY A 143 -14.28 19.20 14.07
CA GLY A 143 -15.68 18.97 14.46
C GLY A 143 -16.37 17.95 13.57
N THR A 144 -17.12 17.03 14.18
CA THR A 144 -17.84 15.94 13.49
C THR A 144 -19.13 16.39 12.79
N GLN A 145 -19.60 17.62 13.03
CA GLN A 145 -20.79 18.19 12.40
C GLN A 145 -20.58 18.52 10.91
N GLY A 146 -19.32 18.55 10.46
CA GLY A 146 -18.97 18.83 9.08
C GLY A 146 -19.21 20.29 8.66
N VAL A 147 -19.02 20.56 7.36
CA VAL A 147 -19.28 21.85 6.69
C VAL A 147 -20.26 21.60 5.55
N SER A 148 -21.45 22.24 5.60
CA SER A 148 -22.49 22.10 4.58
C SER A 148 -22.44 23.18 3.51
N ASP A 149 -21.86 24.37 3.82
CA ASP A 149 -21.84 25.52 2.92
C ASP A 149 -20.94 25.26 1.70
N THR A 150 -21.35 25.77 0.53
CA THR A 150 -20.59 25.65 -0.71
C THR A 150 -19.24 26.38 -0.63
N VAL A 151 -19.20 27.50 0.12
CA VAL A 151 -18.00 28.29 0.44
C VAL A 151 -17.93 28.46 1.94
N SER A 152 -16.82 28.01 2.56
CA SER A 152 -16.62 28.13 4.00
C SER A 152 -15.14 28.20 4.35
N HIS A 153 -14.77 29.18 5.17
CA HIS A 153 -13.43 29.31 5.72
C HIS A 153 -13.15 28.33 6.88
N ASP A 154 -14.19 27.67 7.41
CA ASP A 154 -14.05 26.60 8.41
C ASP A 154 -13.64 25.26 7.76
N ARG A 155 -13.71 25.17 6.43
CA ARG A 155 -13.38 23.92 5.74
C ARG A 155 -11.88 23.65 5.73
N ALA A 156 -11.50 22.46 6.18
CA ALA A 156 -10.15 21.93 6.08
C ALA A 156 -9.99 21.13 4.78
N ARG A 157 -8.93 21.41 4.03
CA ARG A 157 -8.44 20.59 2.90
C ARG A 157 -6.96 20.87 2.67
N GLY A 158 -6.12 19.86 2.86
CA GLY A 158 -4.67 19.97 2.71
C GLY A 158 -3.95 19.05 3.66
N ILE A 159 -2.92 19.54 4.34
CA ILE A 159 -2.12 18.80 5.31
C ILE A 159 -2.31 19.38 6.70
N ARG A 160 -2.79 18.57 7.63
CA ARG A 160 -2.78 18.85 9.07
C ARG A 160 -1.43 18.48 9.63
N ILE A 161 -0.88 19.32 10.48
CA ILE A 161 0.40 19.10 11.17
C ILE A 161 0.14 19.06 12.66
N PHE A 162 0.57 17.97 13.31
CA PHE A 162 0.47 17.78 14.76
C PHE A 162 1.85 17.65 15.36
N GLU A 163 2.00 18.12 16.60
CA GLU A 163 3.13 17.84 17.47
C GLU A 163 2.82 16.57 18.27
N ILE A 164 3.73 15.59 18.24
CA ILE A 164 3.55 14.25 18.82
C ILE A 164 4.69 13.81 19.76
N SER A 165 5.45 14.74 20.35
CA SER A 165 6.42 14.37 21.40
C SER A 165 5.77 13.64 22.56
N ASP A 166 4.51 13.94 22.85
CA ASP A 166 3.60 13.11 23.64
C ASP A 166 2.54 12.53 22.69
N ILE A 167 2.82 11.34 22.15
CA ILE A 167 1.94 10.68 21.17
C ILE A 167 0.57 10.30 21.78
N ALA A 168 0.45 10.27 23.11
CA ALA A 168 -0.83 10.08 23.79
C ALA A 168 -1.73 11.32 23.71
N HIS A 169 -1.15 12.50 23.55
CA HIS A 169 -1.86 13.77 23.51
C HIS A 169 -1.37 14.65 22.34
N PRO A 170 -1.64 14.24 21.07
CA PRO A 170 -1.24 14.99 19.90
C PRO A 170 -1.79 16.41 19.91
N LYS A 171 -0.96 17.41 19.58
CA LYS A 171 -1.34 18.81 19.57
C LYS A 171 -1.41 19.34 18.15
N PRO A 172 -2.57 19.83 17.67
CA PRO A 172 -2.66 20.50 16.39
C PRO A 172 -1.74 21.73 16.35
N ILE A 173 -0.91 21.86 15.32
CA ILE A 173 -0.06 23.02 15.07
C ILE A 173 -0.72 23.92 14.03
N THR A 174 -0.96 23.38 12.83
CA THR A 174 -1.49 24.16 11.71
C THR A 174 -2.10 23.24 10.64
N ILE A 175 -2.77 23.85 9.67
CA ILE A 175 -3.21 23.19 8.43
C ILE A 175 -2.69 24.01 7.26
N VAL A 176 -1.92 23.37 6.39
CA VAL A 176 -1.56 23.97 5.10
C VAL A 176 -2.67 23.64 4.12
N GLN A 177 -3.48 24.65 3.81
CA GLN A 177 -4.62 24.54 2.90
C GLN A 177 -4.15 24.44 1.44
N THR A 178 -4.74 23.53 0.66
CA THR A 178 -4.50 23.40 -0.78
C THR A 178 -5.79 23.53 -1.56
N CYS A 179 -5.68 23.74 -2.87
CA CYS A 179 -6.86 23.93 -3.73
C CYS A 179 -7.68 22.66 -3.90
N ARG A 180 -7.09 21.48 -3.75
CA ARG A 180 -7.73 20.19 -4.00
C ARG A 180 -7.66 19.22 -2.82
N GLY A 181 -7.27 19.70 -1.64
CA GLY A 181 -7.02 18.83 -0.50
C GLY A 181 -5.75 17.99 -0.66
N SER A 182 -5.63 16.98 0.15
CA SER A 182 -4.61 15.94 0.07
C SER A 182 -5.28 14.58 0.21
N HIS A 183 -5.21 13.78 -0.84
CA HIS A 183 -5.67 12.39 -0.84
C HIS A 183 -4.65 11.53 -0.11
N THR A 184 -3.44 11.53 -0.65
CA THR A 184 -2.23 11.01 -0.03
C THR A 184 -1.17 12.11 -0.02
N HIS A 185 -0.10 11.90 0.75
CA HIS A 185 1.04 12.80 0.76
C HIS A 185 2.33 12.03 1.01
N THR A 186 3.44 12.61 0.60
CA THR A 186 4.75 12.00 0.80
C THR A 186 5.68 12.96 1.51
N VAL A 187 6.21 12.54 2.65
CA VAL A 187 7.29 13.24 3.34
C VAL A 187 8.59 13.04 2.58
N VAL A 188 9.30 14.12 2.32
CA VAL A 188 10.54 14.12 1.55
C VAL A 188 11.62 14.85 2.32
N THR A 189 12.73 14.16 2.58
CA THR A 189 13.92 14.77 3.18
C THR A 189 14.88 15.27 2.09
N ASP A 190 15.46 16.44 2.33
CA ASP A 190 16.55 16.97 1.49
C ASP A 190 17.87 16.75 2.23
N PRO A 191 18.82 15.98 1.67
CA PRO A 191 20.12 15.75 2.30
C PRO A 191 20.95 17.02 2.48
N HIS A 192 20.60 18.10 1.77
CA HIS A 192 21.27 19.41 1.82
C HIS A 192 20.54 20.44 2.69
N ASP A 193 19.33 20.12 3.20
CA ASP A 193 18.50 20.99 4.03
C ASP A 193 18.00 20.29 5.30
N SER A 194 18.78 20.31 6.34
CA SER A 194 18.40 19.73 7.64
C SER A 194 17.46 20.60 8.49
N ALA A 195 17.18 21.84 8.06
CA ALA A 195 16.30 22.76 8.76
C ALA A 195 14.83 22.59 8.39
N ASN A 196 14.56 21.98 7.25
CA ASN A 196 13.21 21.76 6.74
C ASN A 196 12.95 20.30 6.43
N VAL A 197 11.68 19.94 6.35
CA VAL A 197 11.18 18.75 5.67
C VAL A 197 10.15 19.21 4.64
N TYR A 198 10.02 18.45 3.57
CA TYR A 198 9.12 18.77 2.48
C TYR A 198 7.99 17.75 2.39
N ILE A 199 6.85 18.16 1.85
CA ILE A 199 5.70 17.29 1.64
C ILE A 199 5.21 17.46 0.21
N TYR A 200 5.17 16.37 -0.55
CA TYR A 200 4.51 16.34 -1.84
C TYR A 200 3.05 15.99 -1.65
N VAL A 201 2.18 16.83 -2.15
CA VAL A 201 0.73 16.66 -2.05
C VAL A 201 0.15 16.48 -3.44
N SER A 202 -0.59 15.41 -3.62
CA SER A 202 -1.45 15.23 -4.79
C SER A 202 -2.91 15.32 -4.34
N GLY A 203 -3.54 16.44 -4.62
CA GLY A 203 -4.95 16.65 -4.30
C GLY A 203 -5.86 16.05 -5.37
N SER A 204 -6.83 15.26 -4.96
CA SER A 204 -7.80 14.60 -5.85
C SER A 204 -9.20 15.22 -5.83
N ALA A 205 -9.54 15.94 -4.76
CA ALA A 205 -10.85 16.56 -4.63
C ALA A 205 -11.14 17.60 -5.71
N PRO A 206 -12.42 17.92 -5.96
CA PRO A 206 -12.79 19.06 -6.81
C PRO A 206 -12.12 20.35 -6.34
N VAL A 207 -11.67 21.17 -7.29
CA VAL A 207 -11.01 22.45 -6.97
C VAL A 207 -11.96 23.34 -6.17
N ARG A 208 -11.46 23.91 -5.07
CA ARG A 208 -12.20 24.84 -4.20
C ARG A 208 -12.54 26.15 -4.93
N SER A 209 -13.60 26.79 -4.50
CA SER A 209 -13.91 28.16 -4.93
C SER A 209 -12.77 29.13 -4.57
N PRO A 210 -12.41 30.06 -5.46
CA PRO A 210 -11.46 31.13 -5.12
C PRO A 210 -11.98 32.06 -4.00
N ASN A 211 -13.30 32.05 -3.74
CA ASN A 211 -13.90 32.76 -2.59
C ASN A 211 -13.66 32.03 -1.27
N GLU A 212 -13.30 30.74 -1.29
CA GLU A 212 -12.96 29.96 -0.11
C GLU A 212 -11.45 29.97 0.12
N LEU A 213 -10.68 29.80 -0.95
CA LEU A 213 -9.20 29.86 -0.93
C LEU A 213 -8.72 30.63 -2.17
N ALA A 214 -8.16 31.80 -1.96
CA ALA A 214 -7.66 32.65 -3.05
C ALA A 214 -6.60 31.90 -3.89
N GLY A 215 -6.59 32.14 -5.19
CA GLY A 215 -5.66 31.52 -6.15
C GLY A 215 -6.06 30.12 -6.63
N CYS A 216 -7.19 29.57 -6.16
CA CYS A 216 -7.71 28.30 -6.68
C CYS A 216 -8.50 28.50 -7.98
N SER A 217 -8.06 27.83 -9.04
CA SER A 217 -8.75 27.79 -10.33
C SER A 217 -8.89 26.36 -10.82
N GLY A 218 -10.08 25.98 -11.25
CA GLY A 218 -10.39 24.69 -11.90
C GLY A 218 -10.46 24.77 -13.41
N ALA A 219 -10.04 25.88 -14.01
CA ALA A 219 -9.99 26.03 -15.47
C ALA A 219 -8.92 25.13 -16.09
N LEU A 220 -9.04 24.81 -17.37
CA LEU A 220 -7.99 24.11 -18.10
C LEU A 220 -6.74 25.04 -18.27
N LEU A 221 -5.57 24.44 -18.46
CA LEU A 221 -4.29 25.17 -18.53
C LEU A 221 -4.20 26.19 -19.66
N ASP A 222 -4.88 25.94 -20.78
CA ASP A 222 -4.97 26.85 -21.92
C ASP A 222 -5.85 28.07 -21.65
N LEU A 223 -6.75 27.97 -20.65
CA LEU A 223 -7.64 29.06 -20.21
C LEU A 223 -7.10 29.81 -18.99
N ASP A 224 -6.32 29.15 -18.14
CA ASP A 224 -5.76 29.74 -16.93
C ASP A 224 -4.45 29.06 -16.53
N SER A 225 -3.35 29.77 -16.64
CA SER A 225 -2.04 29.29 -16.23
C SER A 225 -1.91 29.03 -14.73
N ALA A 226 -2.81 29.57 -13.90
CA ALA A 226 -2.87 29.35 -12.45
C ALA A 226 -3.73 28.13 -12.06
N SER A 227 -4.23 27.34 -13.03
CA SER A 227 -5.03 26.16 -12.77
C SER A 227 -4.44 25.27 -11.68
N ALA A 228 -5.28 24.82 -10.75
CA ALA A 228 -4.93 23.83 -9.73
C ALA A 228 -4.93 22.38 -10.26
N LEU A 229 -5.32 22.19 -11.54
CA LEU A 229 -5.24 20.90 -12.22
C LEU A 229 -3.82 20.68 -12.77
N PHE A 230 -3.45 19.43 -13.00
CA PHE A 230 -2.21 19.04 -13.68
C PHE A 230 -0.91 19.39 -12.94
N ARG A 231 -0.96 19.55 -11.63
CA ARG A 231 0.20 19.87 -10.77
C ARG A 231 0.13 19.12 -9.46
N ILE A 232 1.26 19.07 -8.77
CA ILE A 232 1.34 18.75 -7.34
C ILE A 232 1.66 20.01 -6.55
N GLU A 233 1.44 19.99 -5.26
CA GLU A 233 1.87 21.04 -4.34
C GLU A 233 3.09 20.55 -3.55
N VAL A 234 4.13 21.38 -3.41
CA VAL A 234 5.28 21.11 -2.56
C VAL A 234 5.21 22.02 -1.36
N ILE A 235 5.02 21.45 -0.18
CA ILE A 235 4.98 22.18 1.09
C ILE A 235 6.35 22.09 1.75
N GLN A 236 6.90 23.23 2.17
CA GLN A 236 8.07 23.28 3.05
C GLN A 236 7.61 23.43 4.49
N VAL A 237 8.14 22.61 5.38
CA VAL A 237 7.86 22.65 6.82
C VAL A 237 9.16 22.97 7.57
N PRO A 238 9.33 24.20 8.07
CA PRO A 238 10.47 24.57 8.90
C PRO A 238 10.41 23.81 10.24
N LEU A 239 11.42 23.00 10.54
CA LEU A 239 11.41 22.14 11.74
C LEU A 239 11.46 22.92 13.07
N ALA A 240 12.05 24.13 13.05
CA ALA A 240 12.09 25.01 14.22
C ALA A 240 10.79 25.82 14.43
N ALA A 241 9.92 25.89 13.41
CA ALA A 241 8.69 26.67 13.43
C ALA A 241 7.65 26.05 12.48
N PRO A 242 7.15 24.82 12.75
CA PRO A 242 6.28 24.07 11.83
C PRO A 242 4.93 24.79 11.57
N GLU A 243 4.52 25.71 12.42
CA GLU A 243 3.36 26.60 12.19
C GLU A 243 3.53 27.53 10.97
N LYS A 244 4.77 27.69 10.47
CA LYS A 244 5.09 28.48 9.27
C LYS A 244 5.15 27.62 7.99
N ALA A 245 4.69 26.39 8.04
CA ALA A 245 4.62 25.53 6.86
C ALA A 245 3.80 26.21 5.76
N HIS A 246 4.28 26.13 4.51
CA HIS A 246 3.64 26.77 3.37
C HIS A 246 4.03 26.12 2.04
N ILE A 247 3.23 26.34 1.01
CA ILE A 247 3.52 25.86 -0.36
C ILE A 247 4.65 26.70 -0.95
N VAL A 248 5.76 26.06 -1.34
CA VAL A 248 6.93 26.70 -1.95
C VAL A 248 6.94 26.59 -3.46
N SER A 249 6.30 25.56 -4.02
CA SER A 249 6.18 25.38 -5.47
C SER A 249 4.95 24.52 -5.82
N SER A 250 4.57 24.59 -7.10
CA SER A 250 3.46 23.79 -7.66
C SER A 250 3.86 23.24 -9.03
N PRO A 251 4.75 22.23 -9.08
CA PRO A 251 5.28 21.69 -10.33
C PRO A 251 4.19 21.07 -11.22
N ARG A 252 4.23 21.42 -12.52
CA ARG A 252 3.27 20.93 -13.51
C ARG A 252 3.80 19.67 -14.18
N ILE A 253 3.67 18.53 -13.49
CA ILE A 253 4.23 17.26 -13.94
C ILE A 253 3.44 16.62 -15.10
N PHE A 254 2.24 17.09 -15.40
CA PHE A 254 1.37 16.55 -16.46
C PHE A 254 1.48 17.26 -17.82
N SER A 255 2.38 18.24 -17.96
CA SER A 255 2.54 18.99 -19.21
C SER A 255 2.95 18.08 -20.37
N ASN A 256 2.35 18.30 -21.56
CA ASN A 256 2.70 17.60 -22.81
C ASN A 256 2.54 16.07 -22.77
N LEU A 257 1.59 15.54 -21.99
CA LEU A 257 1.22 14.13 -22.04
C LEU A 257 0.13 13.90 -23.10
N ILE A 258 0.17 12.72 -23.71
CA ILE A 258 -0.86 12.24 -24.61
C ILE A 258 -1.84 11.42 -23.75
N ALA A 259 -3.15 11.59 -23.98
CA ALA A 259 -4.16 10.79 -23.28
C ALA A 259 -3.88 9.28 -23.44
N PRO A 260 -3.89 8.52 -22.33
CA PRO A 260 -3.68 7.08 -22.40
C PRO A 260 -4.84 6.40 -23.13
N ALA A 261 -4.56 5.27 -23.76
CA ALA A 261 -5.59 4.39 -24.29
C ALA A 261 -6.49 3.90 -23.16
N ARG A 262 -7.79 3.75 -23.44
CA ARG A 262 -8.74 3.23 -22.45
C ARG A 262 -8.82 1.71 -22.55
N HIS A 263 -8.91 1.04 -21.38
CA HIS A 263 -9.19 -0.39 -21.30
C HIS A 263 -10.64 -0.71 -21.68
N GLY A 264 -10.92 -1.99 -21.98
CA GLY A 264 -12.27 -2.53 -22.08
C GLY A 264 -12.90 -2.80 -20.71
N GLU A 265 -14.09 -3.38 -20.71
CA GLU A 265 -14.81 -3.85 -19.52
C GLU A 265 -15.14 -5.32 -19.64
N ALA A 266 -15.27 -6.03 -18.52
CA ALA A 266 -15.71 -7.42 -18.54
C ALA A 266 -17.16 -7.53 -19.02
N PRO A 267 -17.49 -8.51 -19.89
CA PRO A 267 -18.85 -8.67 -20.42
C PRO A 267 -19.93 -8.79 -19.35
N GLU A 268 -19.64 -9.44 -18.23
CA GLU A 268 -20.55 -9.57 -17.10
C GLU A 268 -20.80 -8.23 -16.40
N ASP A 269 -19.81 -7.36 -16.30
CA ASP A 269 -19.98 -6.03 -15.69
C ASP A 269 -20.82 -5.12 -16.59
N VAL A 270 -20.64 -5.24 -17.92
CA VAL A 270 -21.49 -4.57 -18.91
C VAL A 270 -22.94 -5.01 -18.76
N ALA A 271 -23.16 -6.33 -18.67
CA ALA A 271 -24.51 -6.88 -18.51
C ALA A 271 -25.15 -6.48 -17.17
N GLN A 272 -24.37 -6.52 -16.09
CA GLN A 272 -24.83 -6.12 -14.76
C GLN A 272 -25.18 -4.62 -14.71
N ALA A 273 -24.34 -3.78 -15.28
CA ALA A 273 -24.60 -2.33 -15.37
C ALA A 273 -25.88 -2.03 -16.18
N ALA A 274 -26.05 -2.71 -17.31
CA ALA A 274 -27.26 -2.57 -18.14
C ALA A 274 -28.52 -3.00 -17.39
N LYS A 275 -28.47 -4.12 -16.67
CA LYS A 275 -29.58 -4.59 -15.84
C LYS A 275 -29.89 -3.61 -14.70
N ALA A 276 -28.88 -3.17 -13.97
CA ALA A 276 -29.05 -2.21 -12.87
C ALA A 276 -29.66 -0.89 -13.36
N ALA A 277 -29.23 -0.41 -14.53
CA ALA A 277 -29.81 0.78 -15.15
C ALA A 277 -31.27 0.59 -15.56
N ALA A 278 -31.63 -0.58 -16.11
CA ALA A 278 -33.00 -0.92 -16.46
C ALA A 278 -33.92 -1.00 -15.22
N ASP A 279 -33.47 -1.70 -14.17
CA ASP A 279 -34.19 -1.84 -12.91
C ASP A 279 -34.38 -0.48 -12.21
N ALA A 280 -33.37 0.38 -12.25
CA ALA A 280 -33.44 1.72 -11.69
C ALA A 280 -34.41 2.63 -12.47
N ARG A 281 -34.39 2.58 -13.80
CA ARG A 281 -35.39 3.32 -14.65
C ARG A 281 -36.82 2.86 -14.38
N ALA A 282 -37.03 1.55 -14.21
CA ALA A 282 -38.34 1.00 -13.87
C ALA A 282 -38.88 1.53 -12.52
N LYS A 283 -37.98 1.90 -11.61
CA LYS A 283 -38.28 2.53 -10.30
C LYS A 283 -38.31 4.06 -10.37
N GLY A 284 -38.23 4.66 -11.57
CA GLY A 284 -38.25 6.12 -11.76
C GLY A 284 -36.93 6.84 -11.46
N ALA A 285 -35.84 6.10 -11.24
CA ALA A 285 -34.53 6.71 -11.03
C ALA A 285 -33.95 7.29 -12.32
N PHE A 286 -33.22 8.39 -12.20
CA PHE A 286 -32.52 9.01 -13.32
C PHE A 286 -31.25 8.20 -13.64
N THR A 287 -31.01 7.94 -14.93
CA THR A 287 -29.81 7.26 -15.40
C THR A 287 -29.05 8.12 -16.40
N ALA A 288 -27.73 8.02 -16.40
CA ALA A 288 -26.87 8.67 -17.38
C ALA A 288 -25.69 7.79 -17.77
N LYS A 289 -25.07 8.12 -18.92
CA LYS A 289 -23.89 7.40 -19.39
C LYS A 289 -22.66 7.88 -18.64
N ILE A 290 -22.05 7.00 -17.85
CA ILE A 290 -20.84 7.25 -17.07
C ILE A 290 -19.82 6.20 -17.46
N PHE A 291 -18.60 6.60 -17.85
CA PHE A 291 -17.56 5.70 -18.33
C PHE A 291 -18.00 4.74 -19.44
N GLY A 292 -18.88 5.22 -20.33
CA GLY A 292 -19.39 4.40 -21.43
C GLY A 292 -20.63 3.56 -21.11
N PHE A 293 -21.03 3.44 -19.83
CA PHE A 293 -22.16 2.63 -19.38
C PHE A 293 -23.30 3.48 -18.84
N GLU A 294 -24.54 3.05 -19.09
CA GLU A 294 -25.71 3.59 -18.44
C GLU A 294 -25.72 3.19 -16.97
N ARG A 295 -25.70 4.15 -16.07
CA ARG A 295 -25.70 3.92 -14.61
C ARG A 295 -26.79 4.74 -13.93
N PRO A 296 -27.43 4.21 -12.86
CA PRO A 296 -28.33 5.01 -12.04
C PRO A 296 -27.53 6.08 -11.28
N LEU A 297 -28.12 7.26 -11.14
CA LEU A 297 -27.52 8.35 -10.39
C LEU A 297 -28.21 8.54 -9.05
N PRO A 298 -27.45 8.81 -7.97
CA PRO A 298 -28.04 9.04 -6.66
C PRO A 298 -28.91 10.33 -6.69
N PRO A 299 -30.06 10.32 -6.01
CA PRO A 299 -30.95 11.49 -5.92
C PRO A 299 -30.25 12.75 -5.39
N GLY A 300 -29.27 12.60 -4.48
CA GLY A 300 -28.49 13.71 -3.94
C GLY A 300 -27.65 14.46 -4.98
N LEU A 301 -27.29 13.81 -6.10
CA LEU A 301 -26.64 14.48 -7.24
C LEU A 301 -27.66 15.03 -8.23
N VAL A 302 -28.72 14.27 -8.48
CA VAL A 302 -29.73 14.58 -9.51
C VAL A 302 -30.59 15.77 -9.10
N ASN A 303 -31.14 15.76 -7.88
CA ASN A 303 -32.12 16.74 -7.44
C ASN A 303 -31.59 18.17 -7.40
N PRO A 304 -30.42 18.49 -6.84
CA PRO A 304 -29.90 19.86 -6.83
C PRO A 304 -29.61 20.41 -8.24
N LEU A 305 -29.11 19.53 -9.14
CA LEU A 305 -28.88 19.93 -10.54
C LEU A 305 -30.18 20.19 -11.29
N LEU A 306 -31.17 19.33 -11.07
CA LEU A 306 -32.49 19.47 -11.67
C LEU A 306 -33.19 20.74 -11.18
N ASP A 307 -33.14 21.02 -9.89
CA ASP A 307 -33.67 22.26 -9.29
C ASP A 307 -32.99 23.50 -9.88
N SER A 308 -31.66 23.44 -10.08
CA SER A 308 -30.91 24.53 -10.72
C SER A 308 -31.36 24.77 -12.17
N ILE A 309 -31.61 23.70 -12.94
CA ILE A 309 -32.09 23.77 -14.32
C ILE A 309 -33.50 24.38 -14.36
N VAL A 310 -34.40 23.91 -13.48
CA VAL A 310 -35.78 24.45 -13.38
C VAL A 310 -35.76 25.93 -13.01
N LYS A 311 -34.93 26.32 -12.05
CA LYS A 311 -34.77 27.76 -11.67
C LYS A 311 -34.21 28.60 -12.81
N ALA A 312 -33.22 28.10 -13.56
CA ALA A 312 -32.59 28.84 -14.66
C ALA A 312 -33.56 29.20 -15.78
N ARG A 313 -34.58 28.36 -16.05
CA ARG A 313 -35.64 28.67 -17.01
C ARG A 313 -36.79 29.54 -16.44
N GLN A 314 -36.62 30.11 -15.24
CA GLN A 314 -37.65 30.87 -14.52
C GLN A 314 -38.95 30.06 -14.28
N GLY A 315 -38.85 28.73 -14.24
CA GLY A 315 -39.97 27.82 -14.07
C GLY A 315 -40.33 27.61 -12.59
N THR A 316 -41.65 27.64 -12.34
CA THR A 316 -42.25 27.14 -11.12
C THR A 316 -43.03 25.89 -11.50
N GLY A 317 -42.70 24.73 -10.90
CA GLY A 317 -43.46 23.50 -11.17
C GLY A 317 -42.57 22.25 -11.35
N SER A 318 -43.22 21.14 -11.66
CA SER A 318 -42.55 19.84 -11.84
C SER A 318 -41.59 19.86 -13.03
N PRO A 319 -40.46 19.13 -12.95
CA PRO A 319 -39.52 18.97 -14.05
C PRO A 319 -40.18 18.43 -15.32
N THR A 320 -39.76 18.94 -16.47
CA THR A 320 -40.25 18.54 -17.81
C THR A 320 -39.29 17.57 -18.50
N ALA A 321 -39.68 16.96 -19.61
CA ALA A 321 -38.78 16.15 -20.44
C ALA A 321 -37.57 16.95 -20.94
N ALA A 322 -37.75 18.26 -21.26
CA ALA A 322 -36.63 19.13 -21.63
C ALA A 322 -35.64 19.35 -20.52
N ASP A 323 -36.10 19.48 -19.27
CA ASP A 323 -35.22 19.58 -18.09
C ASP A 323 -34.41 18.28 -17.88
N SER A 324 -35.01 17.13 -18.16
CA SER A 324 -34.29 15.83 -18.10
C SER A 324 -33.19 15.71 -19.18
N VAL A 325 -33.43 16.29 -20.38
CA VAL A 325 -32.40 16.36 -21.44
C VAL A 325 -31.27 17.31 -21.02
N ALA A 326 -31.62 18.49 -20.50
CA ALA A 326 -30.66 19.47 -20.01
C ALA A 326 -29.83 18.90 -18.83
N LEU A 327 -30.46 18.13 -17.94
CA LEU A 327 -29.79 17.45 -16.83
C LEU A 327 -28.76 16.41 -17.33
N ARG A 328 -29.12 15.61 -18.36
CA ARG A 328 -28.15 14.68 -18.97
C ARG A 328 -26.95 15.40 -19.55
N GLY A 329 -27.18 16.52 -20.26
CA GLY A 329 -26.09 17.35 -20.77
C GLY A 329 -25.20 17.95 -19.67
N ALA A 330 -25.82 18.46 -18.60
CA ALA A 330 -25.08 18.99 -17.45
C ALA A 330 -24.23 17.92 -16.76
N ILE A 331 -24.78 16.72 -16.54
CA ILE A 331 -24.08 15.60 -15.95
C ILE A 331 -22.93 15.14 -16.86
N GLN A 332 -23.17 15.00 -18.18
CA GLN A 332 -22.13 14.65 -19.14
C GLN A 332 -21.01 15.71 -19.12
N GLY A 333 -21.34 16.99 -19.10
CA GLY A 333 -20.36 18.06 -19.00
C GLY A 333 -19.56 18.05 -17.68
N ILE A 334 -20.16 17.61 -16.57
CA ILE A 334 -19.45 17.40 -15.30
C ILE A 334 -18.49 16.22 -15.44
N MET A 335 -18.95 15.12 -16.03
CA MET A 335 -18.14 13.91 -16.20
C MET A 335 -16.98 14.16 -17.17
N ASP A 336 -17.23 14.85 -18.29
CA ASP A 336 -16.20 15.19 -19.28
C ASP A 336 -15.12 16.11 -18.69
N LYS A 337 -15.48 16.99 -17.76
CA LYS A 337 -14.53 17.83 -17.02
C LYS A 337 -13.75 17.04 -15.95
N ARG A 338 -14.39 16.05 -15.32
CA ARG A 338 -13.73 15.17 -14.35
C ARG A 338 -12.81 14.14 -14.99
N ILE A 339 -13.15 13.71 -16.20
CA ILE A 339 -12.46 12.71 -16.99
C ILE A 339 -11.85 13.42 -18.20
N GLY A 340 -11.11 14.49 -17.97
CA GLY A 340 -10.28 15.07 -19.02
C GLY A 340 -9.44 13.95 -19.65
N PRO A 341 -9.10 14.03 -20.95
CA PRO A 341 -8.31 13.00 -21.62
C PRO A 341 -6.89 12.85 -21.05
N LEU A 342 -6.55 13.68 -20.10
CA LEU A 342 -5.25 13.72 -19.39
C LEU A 342 -5.53 13.49 -17.92
N GLY A 343 -4.80 12.62 -17.25
CA GLY A 343 -4.80 12.51 -15.79
C GLY A 343 -4.57 13.89 -15.17
N THR A 344 -5.32 14.24 -14.14
CA THR A 344 -5.27 15.56 -13.50
C THR A 344 -4.54 15.56 -12.17
N GLN A 345 -4.19 14.39 -11.66
CA GLN A 345 -3.65 14.16 -10.33
C GLN A 345 -2.80 12.90 -10.28
N CYS A 346 -1.94 12.79 -9.28
CA CYS A 346 -1.38 11.51 -8.84
C CYS A 346 -2.23 10.94 -7.71
N HIS A 347 -2.18 9.64 -7.53
CA HIS A 347 -2.59 9.01 -6.28
C HIS A 347 -1.38 9.03 -5.34
N ASP A 348 -0.46 8.08 -5.45
CA ASP A 348 0.76 8.07 -4.64
C ASP A 348 1.98 8.56 -5.41
N ILE A 349 2.90 9.18 -4.68
CA ILE A 349 4.24 9.51 -5.13
C ILE A 349 5.22 8.86 -4.16
N THR A 350 5.89 7.80 -4.58
CA THR A 350 6.92 7.16 -3.76
C THR A 350 8.28 7.76 -4.10
N VAL A 351 8.90 8.42 -3.12
CA VAL A 351 10.23 9.01 -3.27
C VAL A 351 11.30 8.00 -2.88
N TYR A 352 12.44 8.07 -3.56
CA TYR A 352 13.65 7.34 -3.24
C TYR A 352 14.82 8.32 -3.20
N PRO A 353 14.99 9.06 -2.09
CA PRO A 353 15.93 10.19 -2.01
C PRO A 353 17.38 9.80 -2.31
N GLN A 354 17.81 8.60 -1.89
CA GLN A 354 19.18 8.12 -2.07
C GLN A 354 19.60 7.96 -3.54
N ILE A 355 18.65 7.85 -4.46
CA ILE A 355 18.92 7.82 -5.90
C ILE A 355 18.41 9.08 -6.62
N GLY A 356 17.79 10.02 -5.89
CA GLY A 356 17.27 11.28 -6.41
C GLY A 356 16.06 11.14 -7.34
N LEU A 357 15.28 10.06 -7.19
CA LEU A 357 14.12 9.75 -8.02
C LEU A 357 12.85 9.60 -7.20
N ALA A 358 11.72 9.83 -7.87
CA ALA A 358 10.41 9.42 -7.36
C ALA A 358 9.58 8.74 -8.46
N GLY A 359 8.78 7.75 -8.05
CA GLY A 359 7.75 7.11 -8.87
C GLY A 359 6.39 7.72 -8.56
N GLY A 360 5.76 8.39 -9.52
CA GLY A 360 4.42 8.91 -9.39
C GLY A 360 3.42 7.99 -10.07
N ALA A 361 2.44 7.48 -9.35
CA ALA A 361 1.30 6.76 -9.92
C ALA A 361 0.14 7.75 -10.10
N CYS A 362 -0.16 8.12 -11.33
CA CYS A 362 -0.88 9.34 -11.64
C CYS A 362 -2.05 9.06 -12.60
N GLU A 363 -3.13 8.50 -12.08
CA GLU A 363 -4.36 8.13 -12.81
C GLU A 363 -4.09 7.29 -14.07
N GLY A 364 -3.71 7.91 -15.18
CA GLY A 364 -3.45 7.25 -16.46
C GLY A 364 -1.97 6.97 -16.75
N TYR A 365 -1.07 7.29 -15.83
CA TYR A 365 0.37 7.24 -16.06
C TYR A 365 1.17 6.74 -14.85
N GLY A 366 2.22 5.94 -15.11
CA GLY A 366 3.37 5.81 -14.23
C GLY A 366 4.42 6.83 -14.62
N MET A 367 4.81 7.70 -13.68
CA MET A 367 5.77 8.79 -13.92
C MET A 367 7.07 8.56 -13.16
N LEU A 368 8.17 8.96 -13.76
CA LEU A 368 9.46 9.08 -13.07
C LEU A 368 9.79 10.55 -12.91
N LEU A 369 10.06 10.96 -11.67
CA LEU A 369 10.41 12.33 -11.32
C LEU A 369 11.87 12.40 -10.87
N ASP A 370 12.57 13.45 -11.26
CA ASP A 370 13.84 13.87 -10.67
C ASP A 370 13.55 14.76 -9.46
N ILE A 371 13.99 14.32 -8.27
CA ILE A 371 13.76 15.00 -6.99
C ILE A 371 15.07 15.50 -6.35
N ARG A 372 16.17 15.60 -7.10
CA ARG A 372 17.44 16.15 -6.58
C ARG A 372 17.31 17.60 -6.14
N ASP A 373 16.43 18.37 -6.73
CA ASP A 373 15.90 19.63 -6.20
C ASP A 373 14.51 19.30 -5.60
N VAL A 374 14.48 19.03 -4.29
CA VAL A 374 13.29 18.58 -3.58
C VAL A 374 12.15 19.61 -3.68
N ALA A 375 12.47 20.90 -3.67
CA ALA A 375 11.47 21.95 -3.77
C ALA A 375 10.88 22.07 -5.19
N HIS A 376 11.55 21.57 -6.24
CA HIS A 376 11.14 21.72 -7.64
C HIS A 376 11.26 20.39 -8.41
N PRO A 377 10.54 19.34 -8.04
CA PRO A 377 10.59 18.06 -8.74
C PRO A 377 10.19 18.19 -10.20
N LYS A 378 10.83 17.40 -11.07
CA LYS A 378 10.63 17.45 -12.53
C LYS A 378 10.30 16.07 -13.06
N ARG A 379 9.23 15.93 -13.86
CA ARG A 379 9.00 14.70 -14.59
C ARG A 379 10.07 14.49 -15.66
N ILE A 380 10.72 13.32 -15.64
CA ILE A 380 11.76 12.93 -16.60
C ILE A 380 11.31 11.80 -17.52
N ALA A 381 10.33 10.99 -17.12
CA ALA A 381 9.72 9.97 -17.96
C ALA A 381 8.25 9.75 -17.57
N ALA A 382 7.48 9.19 -18.47
CA ALA A 382 6.12 8.71 -18.22
C ALA A 382 5.81 7.50 -19.11
N VAL A 383 5.08 6.53 -18.57
CA VAL A 383 4.52 5.38 -19.27
C VAL A 383 3.03 5.32 -19.05
N SER A 384 2.30 4.72 -19.98
CA SER A 384 0.88 4.43 -19.84
C SER A 384 0.60 3.01 -20.33
N ASP A 385 -0.50 2.43 -19.87
CA ASP A 385 -0.92 1.08 -20.22
C ASP A 385 -2.44 1.07 -20.48
N SER A 386 -2.85 0.53 -21.62
CA SER A 386 -4.26 0.41 -21.98
C SER A 386 -5.03 -0.62 -21.16
N ASN A 387 -4.36 -1.45 -20.37
CA ASN A 387 -4.96 -2.42 -19.46
C ASN A 387 -5.22 -1.84 -18.07
N PHE A 388 -4.51 -0.77 -17.69
CA PHE A 388 -4.67 -0.12 -16.40
C PHE A 388 -5.84 0.87 -16.40
N SER A 389 -6.63 0.82 -15.35
CA SER A 389 -7.73 1.75 -15.09
C SER A 389 -7.29 2.95 -14.26
N TYR A 390 -6.47 2.69 -13.23
CA TYR A 390 -6.08 3.74 -12.29
C TYR A 390 -4.70 3.43 -11.68
N TRP A 391 -3.68 4.14 -12.16
CA TRP A 391 -2.34 4.06 -11.62
C TRP A 391 -2.33 4.63 -10.20
N HIS A 392 -2.05 3.76 -9.20
CA HIS A 392 -2.31 4.03 -7.80
C HIS A 392 -1.05 4.24 -6.97
N SER A 393 -0.16 3.25 -6.90
CA SER A 393 1.07 3.34 -6.12
C SER A 393 2.30 2.87 -6.89
N ALA A 394 3.49 3.20 -6.40
CA ALA A 394 4.76 2.83 -6.99
C ALA A 394 5.71 2.28 -5.92
N THR A 395 6.56 1.32 -6.30
CA THR A 395 7.62 0.78 -5.42
C THR A 395 8.87 0.51 -6.24
N PHE A 396 10.00 1.09 -5.85
CA PHE A 396 11.31 0.75 -6.43
C PHE A 396 11.84 -0.54 -5.79
N ASN A 397 12.64 -1.30 -6.54
CA ASN A 397 13.49 -2.30 -5.88
C ASN A 397 14.64 -1.60 -5.14
N ASN A 398 15.35 -2.35 -4.26
CA ASN A 398 16.39 -1.74 -3.43
C ASN A 398 17.56 -1.14 -4.22
N ASP A 399 17.81 -1.60 -5.44
CA ASP A 399 18.87 -1.07 -6.29
C ASP A 399 18.45 0.15 -7.11
N GLY A 400 17.16 0.45 -7.20
CA GLY A 400 16.62 1.48 -8.08
C GLY A 400 16.69 1.12 -9.56
N THR A 401 16.87 -0.17 -9.89
CA THR A 401 16.96 -0.68 -11.27
C THR A 401 15.62 -1.21 -11.79
N LYS A 402 14.61 -1.26 -10.93
CA LYS A 402 13.25 -1.69 -11.25
C LYS A 402 12.25 -0.82 -10.52
N ILE A 403 11.06 -0.70 -11.10
CA ILE A 403 9.92 -0.05 -10.49
C ILE A 403 8.65 -0.87 -10.81
N LEU A 404 7.78 -0.97 -9.84
CA LEU A 404 6.46 -1.58 -9.92
C LEU A 404 5.41 -0.49 -9.76
N PHE A 405 4.32 -0.57 -10.53
CA PHE A 405 3.12 0.26 -10.35
C PHE A 405 1.89 -0.61 -10.20
N THR A 406 0.95 -0.18 -9.36
CA THR A 406 -0.30 -0.88 -9.10
C THR A 406 -1.47 -0.29 -9.88
N ASP A 407 -2.44 -1.12 -10.29
CA ASP A 407 -3.71 -0.71 -10.89
C ASP A 407 -4.86 -0.88 -9.88
N GLU A 408 -5.28 0.21 -9.28
CA GLU A 408 -6.44 0.22 -8.39
C GLU A 408 -7.74 0.37 -9.18
N TRP A 409 -8.05 -0.58 -10.03
CA TRP A 409 -9.24 -0.53 -10.86
C TRP A 409 -10.53 -0.28 -10.07
N GLY A 410 -11.18 0.83 -10.37
CA GLY A 410 -12.46 1.20 -9.75
C GLY A 410 -12.34 1.84 -8.37
N GLY A 411 -11.15 2.33 -7.98
CA GLY A 411 -10.93 2.98 -6.69
C GLY A 411 -11.16 2.03 -5.52
N GLY A 412 -10.59 0.83 -5.60
CA GLY A 412 -10.65 -0.18 -4.55
C GLY A 412 -11.98 -0.89 -4.37
N LEU A 413 -13.00 -0.58 -5.18
CA LEU A 413 -14.33 -1.20 -5.06
C LEU A 413 -14.64 -2.21 -6.17
N ALA A 414 -13.69 -2.50 -7.07
CA ALA A 414 -13.93 -3.44 -8.16
C ALA A 414 -13.47 -4.87 -7.83
N PRO A 415 -14.27 -5.90 -8.18
CA PRO A 415 -13.87 -7.30 -8.04
C PRO A 415 -13.07 -7.74 -9.28
N ARG A 416 -11.77 -7.44 -9.31
CA ARG A 416 -10.91 -7.72 -10.48
C ARG A 416 -10.03 -8.97 -10.35
N CYS A 417 -10.28 -9.82 -9.35
CA CYS A 417 -9.60 -11.11 -9.19
C CYS A 417 -10.48 -12.31 -9.52
N ARG A 418 -11.57 -12.13 -10.30
CA ARG A 418 -12.44 -13.24 -10.72
C ARG A 418 -11.74 -14.09 -11.80
N VAL A 419 -12.14 -15.33 -11.93
CA VAL A 419 -11.66 -16.24 -13.00
C VAL A 419 -11.84 -15.64 -14.41
N THR A 420 -12.87 -14.83 -14.59
CA THR A 420 -13.23 -14.19 -15.87
C THR A 420 -12.49 -12.89 -16.15
N ASP A 421 -11.84 -12.31 -15.14
CA ASP A 421 -11.07 -11.07 -15.32
C ASP A 421 -9.74 -11.37 -16.03
N LYS A 422 -9.32 -10.45 -16.89
CA LYS A 422 -8.00 -10.54 -17.52
C LYS A 422 -6.89 -10.44 -16.48
N HIS A 423 -5.79 -11.13 -16.73
CA HIS A 423 -4.63 -11.15 -15.84
C HIS A 423 -4.04 -9.76 -15.60
N GLU A 424 -4.03 -8.92 -16.61
CA GLU A 424 -3.48 -7.56 -16.58
C GLU A 424 -4.38 -6.51 -15.92
N TRP A 425 -5.63 -6.83 -15.55
CA TRP A 425 -6.58 -5.89 -14.96
C TRP A 425 -6.52 -5.90 -13.42
N GLY A 426 -6.37 -4.74 -12.80
CA GLY A 426 -6.22 -4.63 -11.35
C GLY A 426 -4.96 -5.33 -10.84
N ALA A 427 -3.89 -5.32 -11.62
CA ALA A 427 -2.63 -6.01 -11.41
C ALA A 427 -1.49 -5.02 -11.13
N ASP A 428 -0.31 -5.54 -10.84
CA ASP A 428 0.92 -4.77 -10.85
C ASP A 428 1.54 -4.81 -12.24
N ALA A 429 2.08 -3.70 -12.72
CA ALA A 429 2.96 -3.63 -13.89
C ALA A 429 4.41 -3.45 -13.45
N LEU A 430 5.30 -4.35 -13.89
CA LEU A 430 6.69 -4.39 -13.51
C LEU A 430 7.56 -3.85 -14.64
N PHE A 431 8.48 -2.95 -14.29
CA PHE A 431 9.40 -2.31 -15.23
C PHE A 431 10.84 -2.46 -14.77
N THR A 432 11.77 -2.64 -15.73
CA THR A 432 13.18 -2.34 -15.49
C THR A 432 13.44 -0.86 -15.72
N LEU A 433 14.37 -0.30 -14.94
CA LEU A 433 14.77 1.10 -14.98
C LEU A 433 16.26 1.21 -15.30
N VAL A 434 16.58 1.67 -16.52
CA VAL A 434 17.96 1.88 -16.97
C VAL A 434 18.04 3.27 -17.60
N ASP A 435 18.98 4.09 -17.16
CA ASP A 435 19.19 5.46 -17.65
C ASP A 435 17.88 6.28 -17.69
N ASN A 436 17.09 6.20 -16.61
CA ASN A 436 15.78 6.84 -16.46
C ASN A 436 14.71 6.36 -17.47
N LYS A 437 14.95 5.27 -18.17
CA LYS A 437 13.98 4.64 -19.08
C LYS A 437 13.31 3.45 -18.42
N MET A 438 12.00 3.53 -18.28
CA MET A 438 11.15 2.42 -17.84
C MET A 438 10.83 1.50 -19.02
N THR A 439 11.13 0.20 -18.88
CA THR A 439 10.83 -0.82 -19.90
C THR A 439 9.97 -1.91 -19.26
N PHE A 440 8.73 -2.05 -19.74
CA PHE A 440 7.78 -3.04 -19.26
C PHE A 440 8.34 -4.46 -19.37
N GLN A 441 8.09 -5.28 -18.35
CA GLN A 441 8.54 -6.66 -18.26
C GLN A 441 7.35 -7.65 -18.22
N SER A 442 6.47 -7.50 -17.23
CA SER A 442 5.31 -8.36 -17.04
C SER A 442 4.29 -7.74 -16.10
N TYR A 443 3.19 -8.46 -15.89
CA TYR A 443 2.24 -8.18 -14.82
C TYR A 443 2.38 -9.22 -13.71
N TYR A 444 2.12 -8.76 -12.46
CA TYR A 444 1.82 -9.66 -11.36
C TYR A 444 0.38 -9.47 -10.94
N LYS A 445 -0.33 -10.56 -10.73
CA LYS A 445 -1.69 -10.59 -10.20
C LYS A 445 -1.83 -11.70 -9.18
N LEU A 446 -2.61 -11.43 -8.13
CA LEU A 446 -3.00 -12.43 -7.14
C LEU A 446 -3.46 -13.72 -7.83
N PRO A 447 -2.83 -14.90 -7.56
CA PRO A 447 -3.13 -16.13 -8.29
C PRO A 447 -4.49 -16.74 -7.95
N ALA A 448 -5.00 -16.52 -6.72
CA ALA A 448 -6.26 -17.11 -6.27
C ALA A 448 -7.46 -16.36 -6.85
N PRO A 449 -8.38 -17.03 -7.53
CA PRO A 449 -9.61 -16.40 -7.97
C PRO A 449 -10.51 -16.07 -6.78
N GLN A 450 -11.02 -14.84 -6.77
CA GLN A 450 -11.96 -14.31 -5.79
C GLN A 450 -13.37 -14.25 -6.37
N THR A 451 -14.37 -13.98 -5.53
CA THR A 451 -15.76 -13.89 -5.95
C THR A 451 -16.11 -12.47 -6.46
N ALA A 452 -17.31 -12.30 -7.01
CA ALA A 452 -17.82 -10.99 -7.40
C ALA A 452 -18.23 -10.11 -6.20
N ASN A 453 -18.23 -10.66 -4.98
CA ASN A 453 -18.56 -9.96 -3.74
C ASN A 453 -17.30 -9.52 -2.97
N GLU A 454 -16.12 -9.68 -3.54
CA GLU A 454 -14.84 -9.31 -2.97
C GLU A 454 -14.20 -8.21 -3.84
N ASN A 455 -14.05 -7.00 -3.30
CA ASN A 455 -13.17 -6.02 -3.95
C ASN A 455 -11.74 -6.55 -3.89
N CYS A 456 -11.12 -6.65 -5.05
CA CYS A 456 -9.78 -7.23 -5.17
C CYS A 456 -9.07 -6.62 -6.37
N VAL A 457 -8.05 -5.81 -6.07
CA VAL A 457 -7.10 -5.18 -7.01
C VAL A 457 -5.77 -4.99 -6.30
N ALA A 458 -4.68 -4.79 -7.04
CA ALA A 458 -3.38 -4.43 -6.50
C ALA A 458 -3.45 -3.09 -5.76
N HIS A 459 -2.91 -3.04 -4.54
CA HIS A 459 -2.92 -1.86 -3.68
C HIS A 459 -1.56 -1.65 -3.00
N ASN A 460 -1.53 -1.04 -1.82
CA ASN A 460 -0.30 -0.62 -1.17
C ASN A 460 0.51 -1.77 -0.58
N GLY A 461 1.83 -1.66 -0.70
CA GLY A 461 2.77 -2.62 -0.17
C GLY A 461 4.18 -2.05 -0.01
N SER A 462 5.07 -2.86 0.55
CA SER A 462 6.48 -2.50 0.73
C SER A 462 7.42 -3.66 0.45
N LEU A 463 8.69 -3.35 0.21
CA LEU A 463 9.74 -4.36 0.15
C LEU A 463 9.89 -5.06 1.50
N ILE A 464 10.04 -6.38 1.48
CA ILE A 464 10.59 -7.15 2.59
C ILE A 464 12.11 -7.16 2.42
N PRO A 465 12.92 -6.78 3.41
CA PRO A 465 14.36 -6.63 3.27
C PRO A 465 15.09 -7.99 3.22
N ILE A 466 14.81 -8.80 2.21
CA ILE A 466 15.53 -10.04 1.94
C ILE A 466 16.78 -9.69 1.14
N PRO A 467 18.00 -9.98 1.66
CA PRO A 467 19.23 -9.57 1.00
C PRO A 467 19.36 -10.19 -0.40
N GLY A 468 19.61 -9.35 -1.42
CA GLY A 468 19.85 -9.81 -2.80
C GLY A 468 18.62 -10.38 -3.50
N ARG A 469 17.42 -10.06 -3.01
CA ARG A 469 16.13 -10.40 -3.65
C ARG A 469 15.16 -9.23 -3.54
N ASP A 470 14.27 -9.13 -4.51
CA ASP A 470 13.18 -8.16 -4.52
C ASP A 470 11.89 -8.90 -4.11
N ILE A 471 11.55 -8.81 -2.83
CA ILE A 471 10.37 -9.45 -2.26
C ILE A 471 9.39 -8.35 -1.84
N MET A 472 8.15 -8.44 -2.31
CA MET A 472 7.08 -7.50 -1.99
C MET A 472 6.09 -8.12 -1.02
N ALA A 473 5.67 -7.37 -0.01
CA ALA A 473 4.44 -7.58 0.73
C ALA A 473 3.40 -6.60 0.20
N GLN A 474 2.20 -7.06 -0.14
CA GLN A 474 1.18 -6.20 -0.75
C GLN A 474 -0.23 -6.57 -0.33
N GLY A 475 -1.04 -5.54 -0.06
CA GLY A 475 -2.47 -5.65 0.15
C GLY A 475 -3.23 -5.75 -1.18
N TRP A 476 -4.28 -6.58 -1.19
CA TRP A 476 -5.18 -6.80 -2.33
C TRP A 476 -6.64 -6.65 -1.91
N TYR A 477 -6.91 -5.74 -0.98
CA TYR A 477 -8.24 -5.60 -0.39
C TYR A 477 -8.78 -6.95 0.15
N GLN A 478 -9.98 -7.38 -0.26
CA GLN A 478 -10.54 -8.68 0.16
C GLN A 478 -9.84 -9.89 -0.49
N GLY A 479 -8.92 -9.69 -1.43
CA GLY A 479 -7.97 -10.72 -1.85
C GLY A 479 -6.87 -10.99 -0.81
N GLY A 480 -6.84 -10.23 0.28
CA GLY A 480 -5.91 -10.41 1.39
C GLY A 480 -4.53 -9.84 1.13
N ILE A 481 -3.51 -10.55 1.58
CA ILE A 481 -2.10 -10.16 1.49
C ILE A 481 -1.36 -11.19 0.66
N SER A 482 -0.64 -10.73 -0.35
CA SER A 482 0.26 -11.54 -1.16
C SER A 482 1.71 -11.15 -0.92
N ILE A 483 2.58 -12.13 -0.74
CA ILE A 483 4.03 -11.98 -0.70
C ILE A 483 4.58 -12.58 -1.98
N PHE A 484 5.24 -11.78 -2.79
CA PHE A 484 5.77 -12.28 -4.05
C PHE A 484 7.21 -11.85 -4.33
N ASP A 485 7.92 -12.73 -5.02
CA ASP A 485 9.28 -12.52 -5.51
C ASP A 485 9.23 -11.97 -6.93
N TRP A 486 9.77 -10.78 -7.14
CA TRP A 486 9.92 -10.12 -8.43
C TRP A 486 11.39 -9.80 -8.76
N THR A 487 12.31 -10.57 -8.14
CA THR A 487 13.76 -10.50 -8.44
C THR A 487 13.99 -10.65 -9.94
N ASP A 488 13.28 -11.59 -10.59
CA ASP A 488 13.09 -11.61 -12.04
C ASP A 488 11.75 -10.94 -12.40
N PRO A 489 11.77 -9.69 -12.88
CA PRO A 489 10.54 -8.95 -13.14
C PRO A 489 9.74 -9.49 -14.36
N ALA A 490 10.32 -10.39 -15.15
CA ALA A 490 9.62 -11.06 -16.23
C ALA A 490 8.80 -12.27 -15.74
N HIS A 491 9.13 -12.82 -14.57
CA HIS A 491 8.50 -14.02 -14.01
C HIS A 491 8.25 -13.87 -12.49
N PRO A 492 7.44 -12.89 -12.06
CA PRO A 492 7.11 -12.72 -10.65
C PRO A 492 6.34 -13.93 -10.12
N LYS A 493 6.53 -14.26 -8.84
CA LYS A 493 5.96 -15.47 -8.26
C LYS A 493 5.53 -15.26 -6.81
N GLU A 494 4.29 -15.63 -6.48
CA GLU A 494 3.82 -15.69 -5.10
C GLU A 494 4.60 -16.73 -4.29
N ILE A 495 5.00 -16.37 -3.08
CA ILE A 495 5.78 -17.22 -2.17
C ILE A 495 5.14 -17.39 -0.80
N ALA A 496 4.18 -16.53 -0.45
CA ALA A 496 3.37 -16.63 0.77
C ALA A 496 2.09 -15.83 0.59
N PHE A 497 1.05 -16.13 1.38
CA PHE A 497 -0.18 -15.34 1.44
C PHE A 497 -0.90 -15.49 2.76
N PHE A 498 -1.76 -14.51 3.05
CA PHE A 498 -2.83 -14.58 4.04
C PHE A 498 -4.10 -13.97 3.46
N ASP A 499 -5.23 -14.63 3.65
CA ASP A 499 -6.51 -14.18 3.11
C ASP A 499 -7.65 -14.49 4.07
N ARG A 500 -8.70 -13.67 3.99
CA ARG A 500 -9.98 -13.88 4.66
C ARG A 500 -11.10 -13.91 3.63
N GLY A 501 -12.13 -14.70 3.92
CA GLY A 501 -13.34 -14.73 3.10
C GLY A 501 -14.06 -13.37 3.07
N PRO A 502 -14.97 -13.20 2.11
CA PRO A 502 -15.65 -11.94 1.86
C PRO A 502 -16.35 -11.39 3.12
N MET A 503 -16.49 -10.07 3.18
CA MET A 503 -17.24 -9.41 4.24
C MET A 503 -18.70 -9.88 4.26
N ASP A 504 -19.30 -10.00 3.08
CA ASP A 504 -20.69 -10.43 2.85
C ASP A 504 -20.76 -11.40 1.67
N SER A 505 -21.50 -12.50 1.82
CA SER A 505 -21.63 -13.52 0.76
C SER A 505 -22.58 -13.14 -0.36
N THR A 506 -23.35 -12.05 -0.22
CA THR A 506 -24.46 -11.68 -1.12
C THR A 506 -24.26 -10.36 -1.84
N LYS A 507 -23.36 -9.51 -1.34
CA LYS A 507 -23.09 -8.18 -1.89
C LYS A 507 -21.62 -7.80 -1.76
N LEU A 508 -21.18 -6.95 -2.65
CA LEU A 508 -19.85 -6.34 -2.58
C LEU A 508 -19.84 -5.25 -1.51
N GLU A 509 -18.98 -5.40 -0.53
CA GLU A 509 -18.66 -4.38 0.48
C GLU A 509 -17.18 -4.01 0.39
N GLY A 510 -16.82 -2.78 0.73
CA GLY A 510 -15.42 -2.36 0.82
C GLY A 510 -14.78 -2.89 2.09
N ALA A 511 -13.82 -3.79 1.95
CA ALA A 511 -13.11 -4.42 3.07
C ALA A 511 -11.74 -4.96 2.62
N GLY A 512 -11.04 -5.63 3.53
CA GLY A 512 -9.79 -6.31 3.29
C GLY A 512 -8.55 -5.46 3.54
N SER A 513 -7.40 -5.94 3.12
CA SER A 513 -6.10 -5.31 3.37
C SER A 513 -5.92 -4.04 2.52
N TRP A 514 -5.94 -2.86 3.15
CA TRP A 514 -5.58 -1.58 2.53
C TRP A 514 -4.09 -1.56 2.18
N SER A 515 -3.26 -1.98 3.12
CA SER A 515 -1.79 -2.00 2.96
C SER A 515 -1.18 -3.16 3.73
N ALA A 516 -0.01 -3.60 3.28
CA ALA A 516 0.78 -4.62 3.96
C ALA A 516 2.25 -4.22 3.93
N TYR A 517 2.79 -3.82 5.09
CA TYR A 517 4.12 -3.25 5.21
C TYR A 517 5.01 -4.08 6.12
N TRP A 518 6.25 -4.32 5.67
CA TRP A 518 7.24 -4.92 6.55
C TRP A 518 7.80 -3.88 7.53
N TYR A 519 7.69 -4.17 8.81
CA TYR A 519 8.25 -3.34 9.87
C TYR A 519 8.88 -4.19 10.97
N ASN A 520 10.18 -4.03 11.18
CA ASN A 520 10.98 -4.61 12.25
C ASN A 520 10.72 -6.11 12.53
N GLY A 521 10.59 -6.92 11.46
CA GLY A 521 10.45 -8.38 11.55
C GLY A 521 9.04 -8.91 11.34
N TYR A 522 8.05 -8.04 11.21
CA TYR A 522 6.64 -8.38 10.99
C TYR A 522 6.10 -7.74 9.72
N ILE A 523 5.00 -8.27 9.23
CA ILE A 523 4.16 -7.62 8.22
C ILE A 523 2.97 -7.06 8.97
N VAL A 524 2.79 -5.76 8.91
CA VAL A 524 1.67 -5.03 9.53
C VAL A 524 0.72 -4.60 8.43
N SER A 525 -0.56 -4.92 8.59
CA SER A 525 -1.59 -4.61 7.60
C SER A 525 -2.71 -3.80 8.23
N SER A 526 -3.09 -2.72 7.56
CA SER A 526 -4.34 -2.01 7.83
C SER A 526 -5.48 -2.74 7.13
N GLU A 527 -6.37 -3.33 7.90
CA GLU A 527 -7.57 -3.96 7.37
C GLU A 527 -8.74 -2.98 7.50
N ILE A 528 -9.35 -2.68 6.35
CA ILE A 528 -10.33 -1.61 6.16
C ILE A 528 -11.44 -1.63 7.21
N ALA A 529 -12.00 -2.80 7.48
CA ALA A 529 -13.20 -2.96 8.29
C ALA A 529 -12.97 -3.77 9.58
N ARG A 530 -11.81 -4.45 9.70
CA ARG A 530 -11.53 -5.39 10.78
C ARG A 530 -10.42 -4.93 11.72
N GLY A 531 -9.66 -3.85 11.37
CA GLY A 531 -8.69 -3.21 12.25
C GLY A 531 -7.23 -3.38 11.83
N LEU A 532 -6.37 -3.85 12.72
CA LEU A 532 -4.94 -3.99 12.52
C LEU A 532 -4.53 -5.46 12.57
N ASP A 533 -3.88 -5.96 11.52
CA ASP A 533 -3.33 -7.31 11.47
C ASP A 533 -1.81 -7.28 11.57
N ILE A 534 -1.23 -8.18 12.36
CA ILE A 534 0.21 -8.41 12.42
C ILE A 534 0.49 -9.86 12.02
N LEU A 535 1.40 -10.04 11.06
CA LEU A 535 1.74 -11.33 10.50
C LEU A 535 3.26 -11.55 10.54
N GLU A 536 3.65 -12.82 10.50
CA GLU A 536 5.05 -13.25 10.51
C GLU A 536 5.33 -14.24 9.39
N LEU A 537 6.45 -14.02 8.67
CA LEU A 537 6.93 -14.96 7.66
C LEU A 537 7.31 -16.29 8.29
N GLN A 538 6.96 -17.39 7.61
CA GLN A 538 7.39 -18.73 7.99
C GLN A 538 8.45 -19.26 7.01
N PRO A 539 9.45 -19.99 7.49
CA PRO A 539 10.45 -20.61 6.62
C PRO A 539 9.78 -21.60 5.66
N SER A 540 10.27 -21.62 4.43
CA SER A 540 9.68 -22.42 3.35
C SER A 540 10.73 -22.82 2.32
N ALA A 541 10.33 -23.54 1.27
CA ALA A 541 11.18 -23.81 0.12
C ALA A 541 11.60 -22.54 -0.64
N PHE A 542 10.83 -21.44 -0.50
CA PHE A 542 11.07 -20.18 -1.18
C PHE A 542 11.88 -19.19 -0.35
N LEU A 543 11.82 -19.30 0.97
CA LEU A 543 12.42 -18.36 1.91
C LEU A 543 12.96 -19.13 3.12
N SER A 544 14.28 -19.18 3.28
CA SER A 544 14.91 -19.89 4.40
C SER A 544 14.80 -19.09 5.71
N GLN A 545 14.97 -19.78 6.84
CA GLN A 545 15.06 -19.10 8.14
C GLN A 545 16.18 -18.07 8.18
N ASN A 546 17.37 -18.37 7.57
CA ASN A 546 18.46 -17.40 7.53
C ASN A 546 18.12 -16.15 6.70
N GLU A 547 17.32 -16.26 5.64
CA GLU A 547 16.82 -15.10 4.88
C GLU A 547 15.86 -14.26 5.72
N ILE A 548 14.94 -14.89 6.46
CA ILE A 548 14.02 -14.21 7.39
C ILE A 548 14.80 -13.52 8.52
N ASP A 549 15.79 -14.20 9.10
CA ASP A 549 16.62 -13.62 10.15
C ASP A 549 17.52 -12.50 9.63
N ALA A 550 17.97 -12.57 8.37
CA ALA A 550 18.71 -11.50 7.72
C ALA A 550 17.81 -10.26 7.46
N ALA A 551 16.54 -10.46 7.16
CA ALA A 551 15.59 -9.36 7.06
C ALA A 551 15.45 -8.60 8.39
N LYS A 552 15.46 -9.32 9.52
CA LYS A 552 15.37 -8.73 10.87
C LYS A 552 16.62 -7.94 11.29
N LEU A 553 17.71 -7.97 10.52
CA LEU A 553 18.88 -7.11 10.73
C LEU A 553 18.64 -5.66 10.28
N ILE A 554 17.61 -5.43 9.45
CA ILE A 554 17.15 -4.10 9.09
C ILE A 554 16.18 -3.64 10.17
N HIS A 555 16.49 -2.51 10.77
CA HIS A 555 15.66 -1.88 11.80
C HIS A 555 15.32 -0.46 11.38
N PHE A 556 14.08 -0.08 11.54
CA PHE A 556 13.57 1.26 11.31
C PHE A 556 13.17 1.89 12.63
N ASP A 557 13.71 3.08 12.92
CA ASP A 557 13.26 3.91 14.03
C ASP A 557 11.90 4.55 13.70
N PHE A 558 11.68 4.88 12.43
CA PHE A 558 10.39 5.28 11.86
C PHE A 558 10.30 4.81 10.40
N LEU A 559 9.10 4.70 9.88
CA LEU A 559 8.86 4.34 8.48
C LEU A 559 7.60 5.03 7.94
N ASN A 560 7.78 5.77 6.85
CA ASN A 560 6.73 6.18 5.93
C ASN A 560 7.00 5.42 4.62
N VAL A 561 6.08 4.64 4.13
CA VAL A 561 6.38 3.71 3.04
C VAL A 561 6.64 4.44 1.72
N GLN A 562 5.96 5.58 1.50
CA GLN A 562 6.18 6.44 0.33
C GLN A 562 7.53 7.20 0.38
N ASP A 563 8.21 7.27 1.53
CA ASP A 563 9.62 7.69 1.63
C ASP A 563 10.50 6.43 1.71
N GLN A 564 10.74 5.82 0.56
CA GLN A 564 11.38 4.50 0.48
C GLN A 564 12.87 4.58 0.90
N PRO A 565 13.28 3.88 1.98
CA PRO A 565 14.66 3.88 2.42
C PRO A 565 15.54 2.93 1.60
N LYS A 566 16.82 3.25 1.49
CA LYS A 566 17.85 2.30 1.01
C LYS A 566 18.12 1.25 2.09
N LEU A 567 17.89 -0.01 1.77
CA LEU A 567 18.16 -1.14 2.67
C LEU A 567 19.64 -1.52 2.61
N VAL A 568 20.31 -1.52 3.76
CA VAL A 568 21.73 -1.84 3.89
C VAL A 568 21.93 -2.81 5.04
N TRP A 569 22.34 -4.04 4.73
CA TRP A 569 22.56 -5.08 5.73
C TRP A 569 23.95 -4.98 6.35
N PRO A 570 24.06 -5.03 7.69
CA PRO A 570 25.36 -5.18 8.34
C PRO A 570 25.96 -6.54 8.04
N ALA A 571 27.29 -6.61 7.85
CA ALA A 571 27.98 -7.88 7.69
C ALA A 571 27.75 -8.74 8.93
N SER A 572 27.18 -9.93 8.74
CA SER A 572 26.85 -10.87 9.81
C SER A 572 26.93 -12.32 9.33
N PHE A 573 27.06 -13.27 10.27
CA PHE A 573 27.01 -14.70 9.94
C PHE A 573 25.64 -15.10 9.37
N VAL A 574 24.57 -14.48 9.86
CA VAL A 574 23.21 -14.69 9.37
C VAL A 574 23.09 -14.26 7.90
N LEU A 575 23.59 -13.07 7.56
CA LEU A 575 23.62 -12.57 6.20
C LEU A 575 24.41 -13.49 5.24
N ALA A 576 25.58 -13.96 5.67
CA ALA A 576 26.37 -14.90 4.89
C ALA A 576 25.64 -16.24 4.65
N ARG A 577 24.94 -16.76 5.69
CA ARG A 577 24.11 -17.97 5.56
C ARG A 577 22.93 -17.77 4.63
N ALA A 578 22.28 -16.60 4.66
CA ALA A 578 21.19 -16.26 3.75
C ALA A 578 21.63 -16.35 2.29
N TYR A 579 22.78 -15.78 1.94
CA TYR A 579 23.33 -15.89 0.59
C TYR A 579 23.69 -17.34 0.21
N LEU A 580 24.22 -18.13 1.14
CA LEU A 580 24.50 -19.55 0.90
C LEU A 580 23.22 -20.36 0.66
N ASP A 581 22.14 -20.05 1.37
CA ASP A 581 20.85 -20.70 1.16
C ASP A 581 20.26 -20.36 -0.22
N GLN A 582 20.39 -19.12 -0.65
CA GLN A 582 19.99 -18.68 -1.99
C GLN A 582 20.83 -19.37 -3.08
N LEU A 583 22.15 -19.42 -2.92
CA LEU A 583 23.06 -20.09 -3.87
C LEU A 583 22.78 -21.60 -3.95
N ALA A 584 22.43 -22.23 -2.83
CA ALA A 584 22.03 -23.64 -2.80
C ALA A 584 20.71 -23.86 -3.54
N ARG A 585 19.70 -23.01 -3.27
CA ARG A 585 18.36 -23.10 -3.86
C ARG A 585 18.37 -22.86 -5.38
N SER A 586 19.18 -21.92 -5.85
CA SER A 586 19.32 -21.59 -7.28
C SER A 586 20.33 -22.45 -8.05
N ASN A 587 21.06 -23.35 -7.38
CA ASN A 587 22.26 -24.01 -7.91
C ASN A 587 23.31 -22.99 -8.42
N GLY A 588 23.35 -21.80 -7.84
CA GLY A 588 24.26 -20.72 -8.21
C GLY A 588 25.73 -20.98 -7.89
N LEU A 589 25.99 -21.92 -6.96
CA LEU A 589 27.31 -22.44 -6.63
C LEU A 589 27.21 -23.96 -6.44
N ALA A 590 28.24 -24.70 -6.85
CA ALA A 590 28.26 -26.16 -6.72
C ALA A 590 28.01 -26.63 -5.27
N ALA A 591 27.17 -27.64 -5.07
CA ALA A 591 26.69 -28.10 -3.77
C ALA A 591 27.83 -28.40 -2.78
N ALA A 592 28.93 -29.02 -3.24
CA ALA A 592 30.12 -29.30 -2.41
C ALA A 592 30.79 -28.01 -1.92
N ARG A 593 30.79 -26.94 -2.74
CA ARG A 593 31.34 -25.64 -2.37
C ARG A 593 30.44 -24.92 -1.37
N VAL A 594 29.12 -24.98 -1.54
CA VAL A 594 28.13 -24.46 -0.57
C VAL A 594 28.32 -25.16 0.79
N ALA A 595 28.43 -26.49 0.81
CA ALA A 595 28.65 -27.25 2.05
C ALA A 595 29.98 -26.84 2.71
N GLY A 596 31.08 -26.80 1.95
CA GLY A 596 32.40 -26.37 2.47
C GLY A 596 32.39 -24.96 3.05
N ALA A 597 31.68 -24.02 2.41
CA ALA A 597 31.51 -22.63 2.89
C ALA A 597 30.69 -22.59 4.19
N ARG A 598 29.59 -23.35 4.28
CA ARG A 598 28.81 -23.47 5.55
C ARG A 598 29.65 -24.00 6.69
N ASP A 599 30.44 -25.04 6.45
CA ASP A 599 31.34 -25.62 7.47
C ASP A 599 32.44 -24.63 7.90
N ALA A 600 32.98 -23.86 6.94
CA ALA A 600 33.98 -22.83 7.22
C ALA A 600 33.39 -21.69 8.05
N LEU A 601 32.20 -21.20 7.73
CA LEU A 601 31.50 -20.20 8.53
C LEU A 601 31.20 -20.71 9.94
N ALA A 602 30.70 -21.94 10.09
CA ALA A 602 30.38 -22.53 11.38
C ALA A 602 31.63 -22.74 12.26
N ARG A 603 32.79 -23.03 11.65
CA ARG A 603 34.09 -23.07 12.38
C ARG A 603 34.51 -21.65 12.78
N ALA A 604 34.50 -20.70 11.86
CA ALA A 604 34.91 -19.32 12.13
C ALA A 604 34.07 -18.66 13.24
N GLU A 605 32.78 -18.96 13.30
CA GLU A 605 31.87 -18.42 14.32
C GLU A 605 32.26 -18.84 15.75
N LYS A 606 32.90 -20.00 15.92
CA LYS A 606 33.38 -20.51 17.21
C LYS A 606 34.77 -19.95 17.64
N LEU A 607 35.44 -19.26 16.73
CA LEU A 607 36.74 -18.62 16.97
C LEU A 607 36.55 -17.17 17.43
N SER A 608 37.63 -16.48 17.78
CA SER A 608 37.61 -15.04 18.10
C SER A 608 38.93 -14.38 17.68
N GLY A 609 38.92 -13.06 17.57
CA GLY A 609 40.10 -12.24 17.30
C GLY A 609 40.85 -12.65 16.02
N ALA A 610 42.17 -12.79 16.11
CA ALA A 610 43.03 -13.09 14.95
C ALA A 610 42.70 -14.41 14.26
N ASP A 611 42.33 -15.45 15.02
CA ASP A 611 41.99 -16.76 14.47
C ASP A 611 40.68 -16.71 13.65
N ARG A 612 39.66 -16.05 14.17
CA ARG A 612 38.41 -15.82 13.42
C ARG A 612 38.67 -15.02 12.17
N ARG A 613 39.41 -13.91 12.29
CA ARG A 613 39.80 -13.07 11.13
C ARG A 613 40.53 -13.88 10.06
N GLY A 614 41.52 -14.70 10.47
CA GLY A 614 42.27 -15.56 9.56
C GLY A 614 41.36 -16.55 8.82
N ALA A 615 40.49 -17.26 9.54
CA ALA A 615 39.54 -18.20 8.96
C ALA A 615 38.56 -17.53 7.97
N LEU A 616 38.02 -16.37 8.32
CA LEU A 616 37.10 -15.61 7.45
C LEU A 616 37.82 -15.06 6.21
N THR A 617 39.05 -14.54 6.34
CA THR A 617 39.87 -14.07 5.21
C THR A 617 40.17 -15.21 4.23
N GLN A 618 40.49 -16.40 4.75
CA GLN A 618 40.71 -17.59 3.92
C GLN A 618 39.42 -17.97 3.16
N LEU A 619 38.26 -17.98 3.84
CA LEU A 619 36.98 -18.27 3.22
C LEU A 619 36.63 -17.24 2.13
N ALA A 620 36.80 -15.94 2.41
CA ALA A 620 36.56 -14.89 1.42
C ALA A 620 37.41 -15.05 0.16
N THR A 621 38.70 -15.41 0.33
CA THR A 621 39.63 -15.69 -0.78
C THR A 621 39.13 -16.88 -1.62
N GLN A 622 38.70 -17.96 -0.98
CA GLN A 622 38.15 -19.13 -1.66
C GLN A 622 36.89 -18.79 -2.45
N LEU A 623 35.94 -18.05 -1.85
CA LEU A 623 34.71 -17.63 -2.51
C LEU A 623 34.98 -16.73 -3.73
N ASN A 624 35.95 -15.81 -3.64
CA ASN A 624 36.35 -15.01 -4.80
C ASN A 624 36.92 -15.87 -5.93
N GLY A 625 37.66 -16.92 -5.61
CA GLY A 625 38.13 -17.93 -6.58
C GLY A 625 36.94 -18.69 -7.21
N ASP A 626 36.00 -19.14 -6.39
CA ASP A 626 34.80 -19.86 -6.83
C ASP A 626 33.90 -19.05 -7.76
N ALA A 627 33.86 -17.74 -7.59
CA ALA A 627 33.03 -16.85 -8.41
C ALA A 627 33.32 -16.95 -9.91
N SER A 628 34.54 -17.33 -10.30
CA SER A 628 34.91 -17.46 -11.72
C SER A 628 34.21 -18.60 -12.45
N THR A 629 33.78 -19.64 -11.70
CA THR A 629 33.13 -20.85 -12.23
C THR A 629 31.68 -21.04 -11.74
N ALA A 630 31.22 -20.14 -10.88
CA ALA A 630 29.87 -20.17 -10.32
C ALA A 630 28.82 -19.78 -11.37
N ALA A 631 27.66 -20.44 -11.35
CA ALA A 631 26.52 -20.06 -12.19
C ALA A 631 25.96 -18.68 -11.79
N ASP A 632 26.02 -18.30 -10.50
CA ASP A 632 25.71 -16.98 -9.99
C ASP A 632 26.96 -16.31 -9.42
N ALA A 633 27.84 -15.89 -10.31
CA ALA A 633 29.10 -15.23 -9.94
C ALA A 633 28.90 -13.94 -9.14
N ALA A 634 27.85 -13.19 -9.42
CA ALA A 634 27.53 -11.93 -8.73
C ALA A 634 27.22 -12.17 -7.26
N LYS A 635 26.33 -13.11 -6.97
CA LYS A 635 25.95 -13.45 -5.59
C LYS A 635 27.08 -14.08 -4.80
N VAL A 636 27.95 -14.89 -5.45
CA VAL A 636 29.17 -15.43 -4.80
C VAL A 636 30.12 -14.29 -4.41
N ARG A 637 30.30 -13.27 -5.26
CA ARG A 637 31.11 -12.08 -4.88
C ARG A 637 30.47 -11.29 -3.74
N THR A 638 29.15 -11.13 -3.73
CA THR A 638 28.44 -10.48 -2.62
C THR A 638 28.64 -11.23 -1.31
N LEU A 639 28.57 -12.57 -1.34
CA LEU A 639 28.89 -13.41 -0.19
C LEU A 639 30.35 -13.21 0.26
N ALA A 640 31.30 -13.20 -0.67
CA ALA A 640 32.72 -12.97 -0.36
C ALA A 640 32.95 -11.60 0.28
N THR A 641 32.26 -10.56 -0.21
CA THR A 641 32.27 -9.21 0.37
C THR A 641 31.70 -9.22 1.80
N THR A 642 30.61 -9.91 2.03
CA THR A 642 30.00 -10.06 3.37
C THR A 642 30.98 -10.73 4.34
N VAL A 643 31.63 -11.82 3.93
CA VAL A 643 32.63 -12.55 4.75
C VAL A 643 33.86 -11.67 5.01
N THR A 644 34.29 -10.86 4.02
CA THR A 644 35.36 -9.88 4.21
C THR A 644 34.98 -8.82 5.23
N GLY A 645 33.73 -8.34 5.20
CA GLY A 645 33.20 -7.40 6.18
C GLY A 645 33.22 -7.98 7.61
N LEU A 646 32.86 -9.26 7.76
CA LEU A 646 32.96 -9.98 9.03
C LEU A 646 34.42 -10.06 9.53
N ALA A 647 35.36 -10.39 8.65
CA ALA A 647 36.77 -10.44 9.01
C ALA A 647 37.30 -9.07 9.48
N ASN A 648 36.86 -7.99 8.87
CA ASN A 648 37.28 -6.63 9.23
C ASN A 648 36.64 -6.11 10.52
N ALA A 649 35.48 -6.63 10.92
CA ALA A 649 34.83 -6.29 12.19
C ALA A 649 35.56 -6.89 13.41
N GLU A 650 36.38 -7.92 13.22
CA GLU A 650 37.20 -8.57 14.27
C GLU A 650 38.50 -7.77 14.54
N ARG A 651 38.39 -6.55 15.03
CA ARG A 651 39.55 -5.69 15.36
C ARG A 651 40.05 -5.92 16.77
#